data_b499f214eed5d2322bc44c2b74251d14
#
_entry.id   b499f214eed5d2322bc44c2b74251d14
#
_cell.length_a   1.000
_cell.length_b   1.000
_cell.length_c   1.000
_cell.angle_alpha   90.00
_cell.angle_beta   90.00
_cell.angle_gamma   90.00
#
_symmetry.space_group_name_H-M   'P 1'
#
loop_
_entity.id
_entity.type
_entity.pdbx_description
1 polymer ?
#
loop_
_entity_poly.entity_id
_entity_poly.type
_entity_poly.pdbx_seq_one_letter_code
_entity_poly.pdbx_strand_id
1 'polypeptide(L)'
;MNGYRLLTLLLISPLLSLAQAEKKDSFYLLSPVEVQAVRAGDEAPFSKTNLNRKEIEKRNLGQDLPFLLSTLPGVVVHSDAGNGIGYTGIRIRGTDPTRINMTINGIPYNDAESQGIFFVNLPDLASSAQSIQLQRGVGTSSNGAGAFGANLNISTHSSVPEKRLSIQNSFGSFDSRKHTLLYQSGLQGKFATDIRLSQIASNGFIDRANSLLSSYYVSTAFIQPGYSIRLTQFAGKERTYQAWYGISEADLDAGNRRINYAGTERPGDPYEKETDNYQQRHTQLFFNRTTAKKAQLSIALFYTRGKGYYEQYKAEQDYAHYGMPYPVNGNDTTFTTDLIRQLWLDNHFYGTTFSYQWKKGRSAFTWGGALTRYVGQHFGKPTWALNGLTAIKNWYDQPADKNDANQFFKWQWNWKPNWSLFTDLQTRWVEYRLNGFRNNPDIRFHPIYRFVNPKAGISYARASWSGFLSLAYAQKEPNRDDFEAGWNQQPRPEKLLDLEANIGRRMKNYRWSATLYHMSYQDQLILTGAINDVGAYTRQNIPQSYRMGIELEGSWNVHRTIRLAGNVAWSRNRVRNFTEFLDDYDNGGQLKRFYNRSNLALSPEWVSNGILSWTPLKGLECQWISQFVNRQYLDNTSDRSRSLDPYWVQNLLIDYTIPMPKEKSVRILLQVNNVTNVRYEPNGYTFSYFYGGRLTTENFYFPMAGINATMGVQIEL
;
A
#
# COMPACT_ATOMS: atom_id res chain seq x y z
N MET A 1 35.40 -10.41 30.21
CA MET A 1 35.36 -9.45 31.34
C MET A 1 34.30 -8.41 31.06
N ASN A 2 33.20 -8.62 31.64
CA ASN A 2 32.27 -7.77 32.40
C ASN A 2 32.06 -6.32 31.96
N GLY A 3 30.81 -5.95 31.68
CA GLY A 3 30.35 -4.60 31.55
C GLY A 3 28.83 -4.48 31.39
N TYR A 4 28.05 -4.93 32.38
CA TYR A 4 26.63 -4.55 32.53
C TYR A 4 26.54 -3.06 32.87
N ARG A 5 25.75 -2.27 32.15
CA ARG A 5 25.34 -0.94 32.62
C ARG A 5 23.82 -0.86 32.75
N LEU A 6 23.47 -0.65 33.98
CA LEU A 6 22.19 -0.34 34.60
C LEU A 6 21.25 0.55 33.78
N LEU A 7 20.01 0.11 33.71
CA LEU A 7 18.84 0.94 33.41
C LEU A 7 18.43 1.69 34.69
N THR A 8 18.56 2.99 34.69
CA THR A 8 18.08 3.85 35.79
C THR A 8 16.58 4.09 35.66
N LEU A 9 15.79 3.49 36.52
CA LEU A 9 14.37 3.77 36.70
C LEU A 9 14.21 5.17 37.32
N LEU A 10 13.59 6.09 36.58
CA LEU A 10 13.07 7.34 37.15
C LEU A 10 11.69 7.09 37.76
N LEU A 11 11.63 7.04 39.07
CA LEU A 11 10.43 7.10 39.89
C LEU A 11 9.85 8.52 39.85
N ILE A 12 8.71 8.70 39.22
CA ILE A 12 7.90 9.92 39.30
C ILE A 12 6.84 9.72 40.40
N SER A 13 6.93 10.50 41.44
CA SER A 13 6.01 10.56 42.57
C SER A 13 4.59 10.96 42.12
N PRO A 14 3.51 10.46 42.75
CA PRO A 14 2.17 10.89 42.40
C PRO A 14 1.85 12.21 43.11
N LEU A 15 1.64 13.27 42.34
CA LEU A 15 0.96 14.47 42.81
C LEU A 15 -0.55 14.18 42.93
N LEU A 16 -1.03 14.10 44.15
CA LEU A 16 -2.45 14.14 44.53
C LEU A 16 -3.04 15.49 44.10
N SER A 17 -3.84 15.52 43.07
CA SER A 17 -4.70 16.67 42.77
C SER A 17 -6.15 16.34 43.10
N LEU A 18 -6.72 17.22 43.94
CA LEU A 18 -8.08 17.27 44.39
C LEU A 18 -9.09 17.23 43.21
N ALA A 19 -10.03 16.32 43.30
CA ALA A 19 -11.13 16.22 42.36
C ALA A 19 -12.11 17.37 42.58
N GLN A 20 -12.10 18.37 41.71
CA GLN A 20 -13.25 19.24 41.49
C GLN A 20 -14.18 18.54 40.50
N ALA A 21 -15.44 18.35 40.92
CA ALA A 21 -16.50 17.86 40.05
C ALA A 21 -16.78 18.91 38.96
N GLU A 22 -16.25 18.73 37.79
CA GLU A 22 -16.57 19.56 36.63
C GLU A 22 -17.96 19.21 36.09
N LYS A 23 -18.80 20.22 35.89
CA LYS A 23 -20.00 20.14 35.07
C LYS A 23 -19.67 19.52 33.73
N LYS A 24 -20.38 18.45 33.35
CA LYS A 24 -20.37 17.89 32.02
C LYS A 24 -20.95 18.90 31.02
N ASP A 25 -20.13 19.83 30.56
CA ASP A 25 -20.42 20.50 29.31
C ASP A 25 -20.29 19.47 28.20
N SER A 26 -21.38 19.16 27.52
CA SER A 26 -21.40 18.31 26.35
C SER A 26 -20.66 19.02 25.20
N PHE A 27 -19.36 18.86 25.16
CA PHE A 27 -18.58 19.26 23.97
C PHE A 27 -18.98 18.39 22.79
N TYR A 28 -19.72 18.94 21.85
CA TYR A 28 -19.82 18.37 20.51
C TYR A 28 -18.44 18.47 19.84
N LEU A 29 -17.60 17.48 20.05
CA LEU A 29 -16.40 17.30 19.24
C LEU A 29 -16.86 17.00 17.80
N LEU A 30 -16.71 17.99 16.95
CA LEU A 30 -16.92 17.80 15.51
C LEU A 30 -15.94 16.72 15.03
N SER A 31 -16.42 15.75 14.24
CA SER A 31 -15.54 14.79 13.56
C SER A 31 -14.37 15.53 12.93
N PRO A 32 -13.14 15.00 12.99
CA PRO A 32 -11.99 15.70 12.45
C PRO A 32 -12.28 16.14 11.03
N VAL A 33 -12.19 17.42 10.76
CA VAL A 33 -12.49 18.05 9.46
C VAL A 33 -11.63 17.44 8.36
N GLU A 34 -10.42 17.04 8.68
CA GLU A 34 -9.47 16.37 7.80
C GLU A 34 -10.03 15.09 7.18
N VAL A 35 -10.70 14.28 8.00
CA VAL A 35 -11.28 12.99 7.55
C VAL A 35 -12.46 13.21 6.62
N GLN A 36 -13.27 14.25 6.86
CA GLN A 36 -14.42 14.57 6.02
C GLN A 36 -14.03 15.21 4.68
N ALA A 37 -12.92 15.95 4.66
CA ALA A 37 -12.46 16.63 3.44
C ALA A 37 -11.99 15.66 2.36
N VAL A 38 -11.31 14.59 2.75
CA VAL A 38 -10.65 13.64 1.84
C VAL A 38 -11.57 12.49 1.45
N ARG A 39 -12.39 12.01 2.38
CA ARG A 39 -13.24 10.84 2.15
C ARG A 39 -14.47 11.13 1.29
N ALA A 40 -14.87 10.12 0.52
CA ALA A 40 -16.17 10.11 -0.11
C ALA A 40 -17.25 9.97 0.99
N GLY A 41 -18.09 10.99 1.15
CA GLY A 41 -19.26 10.95 2.04
C GLY A 41 -20.28 9.90 1.58
N ASP A 42 -21.29 9.60 2.40
CA ASP A 42 -22.27 8.53 2.10
C ASP A 42 -23.04 8.78 0.79
N GLU A 43 -23.34 10.03 0.50
CA GLU A 43 -24.07 10.44 -0.72
C GLU A 43 -23.16 10.60 -1.96
N ALA A 44 -21.83 10.49 -1.82
CA ALA A 44 -20.92 10.61 -2.95
C ALA A 44 -21.03 9.38 -3.87
N PRO A 45 -21.16 9.58 -5.20
CA PRO A 45 -21.42 8.52 -6.17
C PRO A 45 -20.16 7.73 -6.54
N PHE A 46 -19.51 7.10 -5.58
CA PHE A 46 -18.31 6.29 -5.77
C PHE A 46 -18.40 4.99 -5.00
N SER A 47 -17.88 3.91 -5.61
CA SER A 47 -17.73 2.59 -4.97
C SER A 47 -16.75 2.68 -3.81
N LYS A 48 -17.22 2.42 -2.59
CA LYS A 48 -16.40 2.52 -1.39
C LYS A 48 -16.71 1.47 -0.35
N THR A 49 -15.70 1.08 0.41
CA THR A 49 -15.82 0.21 1.59
C THR A 49 -15.10 0.89 2.75
N ASN A 50 -15.77 1.02 3.89
CA ASN A 50 -15.21 1.58 5.10
C ASN A 50 -14.95 0.47 6.11
N LEU A 51 -13.75 0.47 6.71
CA LEU A 51 -13.40 -0.34 7.86
C LEU A 51 -13.22 0.57 9.07
N ASN A 52 -13.91 0.28 10.16
CA ASN A 52 -13.73 0.96 11.42
C ASN A 52 -12.61 0.30 12.25
N ARG A 53 -12.21 0.95 13.34
CA ARG A 53 -11.16 0.49 14.23
C ARG A 53 -11.36 -0.96 14.70
N LYS A 54 -12.57 -1.33 15.12
CA LYS A 54 -12.87 -2.68 15.62
C LYS A 54 -12.66 -3.75 14.55
N GLU A 55 -13.04 -3.46 13.31
CA GLU A 55 -12.84 -4.37 12.17
C GLU A 55 -11.35 -4.51 11.82
N ILE A 56 -10.57 -3.44 11.93
CA ILE A 56 -9.12 -3.45 11.73
C ILE A 56 -8.43 -4.28 12.83
N GLU A 57 -8.74 -4.01 14.09
CA GLU A 57 -8.13 -4.68 15.26
C GLU A 57 -8.36 -6.20 15.28
N LYS A 58 -9.48 -6.68 14.72
CA LYS A 58 -9.80 -8.13 14.66
C LYS A 58 -8.78 -8.95 13.86
N ARG A 59 -8.03 -8.35 12.95
CA ARG A 59 -7.12 -9.04 12.05
C ARG A 59 -5.67 -8.57 12.19
N ASN A 60 -5.40 -7.64 13.10
CA ASN A 60 -4.08 -7.03 13.23
C ASN A 60 -3.18 -7.82 14.19
N LEU A 61 -2.67 -8.97 13.74
CA LEU A 61 -1.76 -9.83 14.49
C LEU A 61 -0.28 -9.69 14.10
N GLY A 62 0.05 -8.75 13.21
CA GLY A 62 1.44 -8.47 12.77
C GLY A 62 1.64 -8.53 11.26
N GLN A 63 0.68 -9.06 10.51
CA GLN A 63 0.69 -8.98 9.06
C GLN A 63 0.52 -7.53 8.59
N ASP A 64 1.09 -7.21 7.44
CA ASP A 64 1.01 -5.88 6.83
C ASP A 64 -0.41 -5.53 6.38
N LEU A 65 -0.63 -4.23 6.22
CA LEU A 65 -1.94 -3.67 5.88
C LEU A 65 -2.66 -4.33 4.69
N PRO A 66 -2.02 -4.75 3.58
CA PRO A 66 -2.67 -5.46 2.49
C PRO A 66 -3.47 -6.68 2.95
N PHE A 67 -2.93 -7.46 3.87
CA PHE A 67 -3.58 -8.69 4.37
C PHE A 67 -4.85 -8.41 5.17
N LEU A 68 -4.93 -7.26 5.86
CA LEU A 68 -6.15 -6.83 6.54
C LEU A 68 -7.27 -6.46 5.54
N LEU A 69 -6.89 -6.09 4.31
CA LEU A 69 -7.79 -5.68 3.23
C LEU A 69 -8.14 -6.82 2.27
N SER A 70 -7.52 -7.99 2.40
CA SER A 70 -7.59 -9.12 1.44
C SER A 70 -9.01 -9.62 1.17
N THR A 71 -9.94 -9.43 2.11
CA THR A 71 -11.34 -9.86 1.97
C THR A 71 -12.26 -8.81 1.34
N LEU A 72 -11.73 -7.67 0.91
CA LEU A 72 -12.51 -6.63 0.21
C LEU A 72 -12.73 -7.00 -1.26
N PRO A 73 -13.80 -6.49 -1.91
CA PRO A 73 -14.12 -6.84 -3.29
C PRO A 73 -12.98 -6.53 -4.27
N GLY A 74 -12.64 -7.51 -5.12
CA GLY A 74 -11.64 -7.36 -6.17
C GLY A 74 -10.20 -7.15 -5.69
N VAL A 75 -9.91 -7.47 -4.43
CA VAL A 75 -8.57 -7.34 -3.82
C VAL A 75 -7.82 -8.65 -3.89
N VAL A 76 -6.58 -8.60 -4.38
CA VAL A 76 -5.59 -9.69 -4.36
C VAL A 76 -4.34 -9.18 -3.66
N VAL A 77 -3.76 -9.99 -2.76
CA VAL A 77 -2.56 -9.64 -1.98
C VAL A 77 -1.48 -10.69 -2.15
N HIS A 78 -0.23 -10.28 -1.98
CA HIS A 78 0.93 -11.18 -1.99
C HIS A 78 1.97 -10.74 -0.98
N SER A 79 2.95 -11.62 -0.72
CA SER A 79 4.09 -11.37 0.17
C SER A 79 5.32 -12.05 -0.41
N ASP A 80 6.43 -11.33 -0.50
CA ASP A 80 7.69 -11.89 -0.99
C ASP A 80 8.27 -12.89 0.01
N ALA A 81 8.12 -12.63 1.31
CA ALA A 81 8.49 -13.58 2.38
C ALA A 81 7.47 -14.73 2.58
N GLY A 82 6.33 -14.72 1.87
CA GLY A 82 5.31 -15.76 1.85
C GLY A 82 4.40 -15.86 3.09
N ASN A 83 4.54 -14.99 4.09
CA ASN A 83 3.75 -15.03 5.33
C ASN A 83 3.03 -13.73 5.70
N GLY A 84 3.13 -12.71 4.84
CA GLY A 84 2.44 -11.42 5.01
C GLY A 84 3.16 -10.41 5.88
N ILE A 85 4.44 -10.61 6.19
CA ILE A 85 5.31 -9.68 6.94
C ILE A 85 6.51 -9.33 6.06
N GLY A 86 6.90 -8.05 6.02
CA GLY A 86 7.98 -7.55 5.20
C GLY A 86 7.48 -6.92 3.89
N TYR A 87 8.04 -7.33 2.75
CA TYR A 87 7.55 -6.84 1.45
C TYR A 87 6.23 -7.50 1.08
N THR A 88 5.20 -6.68 0.96
CA THR A 88 3.84 -7.10 0.64
C THR A 88 3.21 -6.17 -0.40
N GLY A 89 2.33 -6.72 -1.22
CA GLY A 89 1.65 -5.97 -2.25
C GLY A 89 0.15 -6.20 -2.30
N ILE A 90 -0.55 -5.30 -2.98
CA ILE A 90 -2.00 -5.31 -3.16
C ILE A 90 -2.35 -4.94 -4.61
N ARG A 91 -3.34 -5.62 -5.17
CA ARG A 91 -3.99 -5.26 -6.43
C ARG A 91 -5.48 -5.11 -6.21
N ILE A 92 -6.08 -4.11 -6.84
CA ILE A 92 -7.51 -3.80 -6.71
C ILE A 92 -8.09 -3.70 -8.11
N ARG A 93 -9.10 -4.53 -8.43
CA ARG A 93 -9.63 -4.68 -9.80
C ARG A 93 -8.53 -5.00 -10.82
N GLY A 94 -7.46 -5.70 -10.41
CA GLY A 94 -6.28 -5.99 -11.22
C GLY A 94 -5.38 -4.78 -11.51
N THR A 95 -5.60 -3.60 -10.91
CA THR A 95 -4.66 -2.48 -11.01
C THR A 95 -3.49 -2.67 -10.06
N ASP A 96 -2.29 -2.35 -10.51
CA ASP A 96 -1.06 -2.47 -9.74
C ASP A 96 -0.90 -1.34 -8.70
N PRO A 97 0.02 -1.48 -7.72
CA PRO A 97 0.22 -0.50 -6.65
C PRO A 97 0.54 0.91 -7.12
N THR A 98 1.13 1.09 -8.32
CA THR A 98 1.46 2.41 -8.85
C THR A 98 0.22 3.22 -9.26
N ARG A 99 -0.94 2.55 -9.41
CA ARG A 99 -2.24 3.15 -9.72
C ARG A 99 -3.18 3.20 -8.53
N ILE A 100 -2.73 2.73 -7.38
CA ILE A 100 -3.45 2.83 -6.11
C ILE A 100 -2.90 4.02 -5.37
N ASN A 101 -3.73 5.02 -5.13
CA ASN A 101 -3.35 6.18 -4.33
C ASN A 101 -3.60 5.90 -2.85
N MET A 102 -2.66 6.27 -2.00
CA MET A 102 -2.81 6.14 -0.55
C MET A 102 -2.64 7.50 0.13
N THR A 103 -3.51 7.80 1.08
CA THR A 103 -3.36 8.96 1.97
C THR A 103 -3.40 8.54 3.43
N ILE A 104 -2.60 9.22 4.26
CA ILE A 104 -2.65 9.11 5.72
C ILE A 104 -3.05 10.48 6.26
N ASN A 105 -4.23 10.55 6.89
CA ASN A 105 -4.83 11.80 7.37
C ASN A 105 -5.01 12.87 6.27
N GLY A 106 -5.24 12.43 5.02
CA GLY A 106 -5.39 13.34 3.87
C GLY A 106 -4.08 13.85 3.26
N ILE A 107 -2.95 13.36 3.73
CA ILE A 107 -1.62 13.67 3.17
C ILE A 107 -1.21 12.53 2.24
N PRO A 108 -0.74 12.80 1.00
CA PRO A 108 -0.25 11.78 0.08
C PRO A 108 0.89 10.96 0.68
N TYR A 109 0.83 9.63 0.49
CA TYR A 109 1.84 8.71 1.01
C TYR A 109 2.68 8.06 -0.09
N ASN A 110 2.10 7.79 -1.26
CA ASN A 110 2.86 7.14 -2.34
C ASN A 110 4.22 7.80 -2.56
N ASP A 111 5.23 6.99 -2.81
CA ASP A 111 6.53 7.51 -3.23
C ASP A 111 6.39 8.39 -4.48
N ALA A 112 7.06 9.53 -4.50
CA ALA A 112 6.86 10.52 -5.54
C ALA A 112 7.48 10.12 -6.89
N GLU A 113 8.52 9.29 -6.88
CA GLU A 113 9.24 8.84 -8.08
C GLU A 113 8.65 7.53 -8.63
N SER A 114 8.60 6.45 -7.83
CA SER A 114 8.08 5.15 -8.24
C SER A 114 6.55 5.11 -8.28
N GLN A 115 5.88 6.03 -7.57
CA GLN A 115 4.43 6.07 -7.35
C GLN A 115 3.89 4.82 -6.62
N GLY A 116 4.76 3.96 -6.14
CA GLY A 116 4.45 2.76 -5.37
C GLY A 116 4.04 3.04 -3.93
N ILE A 117 3.51 2.01 -3.29
CA ILE A 117 3.21 1.98 -1.85
C ILE A 117 4.10 0.91 -1.23
N PHE A 118 4.96 1.30 -0.31
CA PHE A 118 5.83 0.39 0.44
C PHE A 118 5.27 0.22 1.85
N PHE A 119 4.46 -0.82 2.06
CA PHE A 119 3.80 -1.07 3.35
C PHE A 119 4.80 -1.42 4.45
N VAL A 120 5.92 -2.04 4.10
CA VAL A 120 7.03 -2.36 4.99
C VAL A 120 7.58 -1.12 5.72
N ASN A 121 7.47 0.08 5.13
CA ASN A 121 7.87 1.36 5.73
C ASN A 121 6.85 1.91 6.75
N LEU A 122 5.70 1.23 6.92
CA LEU A 122 4.62 1.59 7.84
C LEU A 122 4.32 0.45 8.84
N PRO A 123 5.31 -0.10 9.54
CA PRO A 123 5.07 -1.24 10.43
C PRO A 123 3.98 -0.92 11.45
N ASP A 124 2.99 -1.82 11.53
CA ASP A 124 1.88 -1.72 12.49
C ASP A 124 1.08 -0.39 12.43
N LEU A 125 1.01 0.25 11.26
CA LEU A 125 0.16 1.44 11.08
C LEU A 125 -1.30 1.14 11.46
N ALA A 126 -1.75 -0.09 11.23
CA ALA A 126 -3.09 -0.56 11.56
C ALA A 126 -3.45 -0.37 13.03
N SER A 127 -2.50 -0.51 13.96
CA SER A 127 -2.72 -0.25 15.40
C SER A 127 -2.99 1.23 15.73
N SER A 128 -2.59 2.16 14.85
CA SER A 128 -2.91 3.59 14.97
C SER A 128 -4.14 3.99 14.16
N ALA A 129 -4.61 3.15 13.24
CA ALA A 129 -5.70 3.48 12.34
C ALA A 129 -7.05 3.49 13.08
N GLN A 130 -7.77 4.59 12.99
CA GLN A 130 -9.15 4.72 13.48
C GLN A 130 -10.16 4.23 12.43
N SER A 131 -9.80 4.38 11.16
CA SER A 131 -10.63 3.90 10.07
C SER A 131 -9.85 3.88 8.76
N ILE A 132 -10.26 3.00 7.85
CA ILE A 132 -9.73 2.88 6.50
C ILE A 132 -10.90 2.96 5.53
N GLN A 133 -10.80 3.79 4.50
CA GLN A 133 -11.74 3.80 3.39
C GLN A 133 -11.02 3.38 2.12
N LEU A 134 -11.46 2.29 1.52
CA LEU A 134 -11.09 1.90 0.16
C LEU A 134 -12.13 2.42 -0.82
N GLN A 135 -11.71 3.29 -1.76
CA GLN A 135 -12.51 3.69 -2.92
C GLN A 135 -11.96 2.94 -4.13
N ARG A 136 -12.81 2.24 -4.86
CA ARG A 136 -12.45 1.55 -6.11
C ARG A 136 -12.72 2.49 -7.28
N GLY A 137 -11.93 2.39 -8.36
CA GLY A 137 -11.96 3.34 -9.48
C GLY A 137 -11.28 4.67 -9.15
N VAL A 138 -11.55 5.69 -9.96
CA VAL A 138 -10.92 7.02 -9.86
C VAL A 138 -11.22 7.71 -8.52
N GLY A 139 -12.45 7.59 -8.01
CA GLY A 139 -12.87 8.23 -6.77
C GLY A 139 -12.89 9.76 -6.82
N THR A 140 -12.94 10.43 -5.66
CA THR A 140 -13.00 11.89 -5.57
C THR A 140 -11.64 12.55 -5.74
N SER A 141 -11.60 13.79 -6.24
CA SER A 141 -10.35 14.57 -6.39
C SER A 141 -9.68 14.93 -5.06
N SER A 142 -10.42 14.90 -3.96
CA SER A 142 -9.86 15.10 -2.62
C SER A 142 -8.93 13.96 -2.16
N ASN A 143 -8.92 12.81 -2.84
CA ASN A 143 -7.91 11.78 -2.63
C ASN A 143 -6.50 12.24 -3.01
N GLY A 144 -6.38 13.35 -3.75
CA GLY A 144 -5.11 13.94 -4.16
C GLY A 144 -4.73 13.65 -5.60
N ALA A 145 -3.49 13.92 -5.92
CA ALA A 145 -2.95 13.88 -7.27
C ALA A 145 -2.89 12.47 -7.87
N GLY A 146 -2.70 11.45 -7.05
CA GLY A 146 -2.56 10.05 -7.47
C GLY A 146 -3.87 9.28 -7.69
N ALA A 147 -5.04 9.92 -7.52
CA ALA A 147 -6.35 9.28 -7.66
C ALA A 147 -6.59 8.78 -9.10
N PHE A 148 -6.43 7.48 -9.34
CA PHE A 148 -6.49 6.86 -10.66
C PHE A 148 -7.24 5.53 -10.68
N GLY A 149 -6.64 4.41 -10.24
CA GLY A 149 -7.26 3.08 -10.30
C GLY A 149 -8.01 2.69 -9.03
N ALA A 150 -7.50 3.09 -7.87
CA ALA A 150 -8.13 2.94 -6.57
C ALA A 150 -7.54 3.93 -5.56
N ASN A 151 -8.21 4.12 -4.41
CA ASN A 151 -7.73 5.04 -3.36
C ASN A 151 -7.91 4.41 -1.98
N LEU A 152 -6.84 4.43 -1.18
CA LEU A 152 -6.79 3.95 0.18
C LEU A 152 -6.60 5.13 1.13
N ASN A 153 -7.63 5.49 1.89
CA ASN A 153 -7.61 6.62 2.80
C ASN A 153 -7.59 6.14 4.25
N ILE A 154 -6.47 6.31 4.93
CA ILE A 154 -6.27 5.92 6.32
C ILE A 154 -6.38 7.15 7.21
N SER A 155 -7.19 7.05 8.25
CA SER A 155 -7.26 8.05 9.31
C SER A 155 -6.72 7.46 10.61
N THR A 156 -5.79 8.15 11.23
CA THR A 156 -5.25 7.82 12.55
C THR A 156 -5.84 8.73 13.65
N HIS A 157 -6.61 9.74 13.28
CA HIS A 157 -7.18 10.71 14.20
C HIS A 157 -8.57 10.29 14.68
N SER A 158 -8.76 10.22 16.01
CA SER A 158 -10.08 10.00 16.60
C SER A 158 -10.90 11.28 16.61
N SER A 159 -12.20 11.15 16.33
CA SER A 159 -13.17 12.24 16.50
C SER A 159 -13.47 12.53 17.98
N VAL A 160 -13.35 11.52 18.82
CA VAL A 160 -13.50 11.64 20.29
C VAL A 160 -12.27 11.01 20.91
N PRO A 161 -11.42 11.81 21.59
CA PRO A 161 -10.29 11.26 22.31
C PRO A 161 -10.77 10.38 23.47
N GLU A 162 -10.40 9.11 23.43
CA GLU A 162 -10.69 8.13 24.48
C GLU A 162 -9.45 7.92 25.35
N LYS A 163 -9.64 7.70 26.66
CA LYS A 163 -8.55 7.27 27.53
C LYS A 163 -8.37 5.78 27.37
N ARG A 164 -7.16 5.34 27.02
CA ARG A 164 -6.87 3.93 26.77
C ARG A 164 -5.38 3.63 26.98
N LEU A 165 -5.12 2.54 27.64
CA LEU A 165 -3.79 1.91 27.65
C LEU A 165 -3.97 0.47 27.17
N SER A 166 -3.25 0.10 26.12
CA SER A 166 -3.34 -1.24 25.52
C SER A 166 -1.95 -1.81 25.29
N ILE A 167 -1.76 -3.05 25.72
CA ILE A 167 -0.55 -3.84 25.47
C ILE A 167 -0.99 -5.04 24.62
N GLN A 168 -0.38 -5.18 23.46
CA GLN A 168 -0.65 -6.29 22.55
C GLN A 168 0.63 -7.05 22.24
N ASN A 169 0.60 -8.39 22.41
CA ASN A 169 1.66 -9.28 22.03
C ASN A 169 1.08 -10.39 21.14
N SER A 170 1.76 -10.72 20.05
CA SER A 170 1.42 -11.88 19.24
C SER A 170 2.65 -12.70 18.88
N PHE A 171 2.43 -14.01 18.72
CA PHE A 171 3.43 -15.01 18.38
C PHE A 171 2.84 -15.97 17.35
N GLY A 172 3.63 -16.39 16.40
CA GLY A 172 3.14 -17.28 15.34
C GLY A 172 4.21 -18.07 14.62
N SER A 173 3.79 -18.80 13.62
CA SER A 173 4.66 -19.56 12.72
C SER A 173 5.76 -18.67 12.14
N PHE A 174 6.87 -19.27 11.75
CA PHE A 174 8.06 -18.59 11.20
C PHE A 174 8.69 -17.60 12.19
N ASP A 175 8.63 -17.91 13.48
CA ASP A 175 9.12 -17.06 14.57
C ASP A 175 8.56 -15.63 14.50
N SER A 176 7.33 -15.51 13.99
CA SER A 176 6.66 -14.21 13.86
C SER A 176 6.26 -13.69 15.23
N ARG A 177 6.64 -12.44 15.52
CA ARG A 177 6.40 -11.77 16.80
C ARG A 177 5.96 -10.33 16.55
N LYS A 178 4.97 -9.87 17.32
CA LYS A 178 4.58 -8.46 17.37
C LYS A 178 4.43 -8.04 18.82
N HIS A 179 4.97 -6.88 19.15
CA HIS A 179 4.84 -6.22 20.46
C HIS A 179 4.39 -4.80 20.23
N THR A 180 3.25 -4.41 20.80
CA THR A 180 2.70 -3.05 20.65
C THR A 180 2.24 -2.52 21.99
N LEU A 181 2.68 -1.30 22.32
CA LEU A 181 2.21 -0.50 23.42
C LEU A 181 1.45 0.71 22.84
N LEU A 182 0.20 0.90 23.23
CA LEU A 182 -0.64 2.03 22.85
C LEU A 182 -1.11 2.75 24.12
N TYR A 183 -0.85 4.04 24.19
CA TYR A 183 -1.37 4.95 25.22
C TYR A 183 -2.14 6.08 24.55
N GLN A 184 -3.34 6.33 25.05
CA GLN A 184 -4.19 7.46 24.67
C GLN A 184 -4.63 8.18 25.95
N SER A 185 -4.34 9.48 26.07
CA SER A 185 -4.64 10.24 27.27
C SER A 185 -6.14 10.53 27.46
N GLY A 186 -6.93 10.41 26.38
CA GLY A 186 -8.23 11.08 26.30
C GLY A 186 -8.04 12.60 26.27
N LEU A 187 -9.16 13.33 26.39
CA LEU A 187 -9.12 14.78 26.49
C LEU A 187 -8.79 15.20 27.92
N GLN A 188 -7.59 15.77 28.12
CA GLN A 188 -7.15 16.33 29.38
C GLN A 188 -7.17 17.87 29.30
N GLY A 189 -8.21 18.50 29.82
CA GLY A 189 -8.47 19.92 29.60
C GLY A 189 -8.71 20.17 28.08
N LYS A 190 -7.74 20.77 27.38
CA LYS A 190 -7.80 21.06 25.96
C LYS A 190 -6.85 20.20 25.14
N PHE A 191 -6.11 19.30 25.76
CA PHE A 191 -5.08 18.49 25.12
C PHE A 191 -5.48 17.01 25.03
N ALA A 192 -5.12 16.36 23.95
CA ALA A 192 -5.21 14.92 23.80
C ALA A 192 -3.91 14.42 23.17
N THR A 193 -3.32 13.36 23.74
CA THR A 193 -2.06 12.78 23.28
C THR A 193 -2.21 11.28 23.10
N ASP A 194 -1.80 10.78 21.94
CA ASP A 194 -1.75 9.37 21.58
C ASP A 194 -0.30 8.97 21.32
N ILE A 195 0.14 7.87 21.89
CA ILE A 195 1.48 7.31 21.72
C ILE A 195 1.35 5.83 21.40
N ARG A 196 2.06 5.38 20.37
CA ARG A 196 2.23 3.95 20.06
C ARG A 196 3.71 3.63 19.81
N LEU A 197 4.17 2.53 20.38
CA LEU A 197 5.46 1.92 20.10
C LEU A 197 5.20 0.50 19.61
N SER A 198 5.87 0.07 18.56
CA SER A 198 5.67 -1.27 18.01
C SER A 198 6.94 -1.86 17.43
N GLN A 199 7.08 -3.18 17.58
CA GLN A 199 8.10 -3.98 16.93
C GLN A 199 7.46 -5.25 16.37
N ILE A 200 7.84 -5.59 15.12
CA ILE A 200 7.45 -6.82 14.45
C ILE A 200 8.72 -7.51 13.97
N ALA A 201 8.80 -8.81 14.16
CA ALA A 201 9.88 -9.64 13.64
C ALA A 201 9.31 -10.93 13.05
N SER A 202 9.97 -11.48 12.03
CA SER A 202 9.63 -12.77 11.43
C SER A 202 10.82 -13.32 10.65
N ASN A 203 10.96 -14.65 10.58
CA ASN A 203 11.93 -15.30 9.71
C ASN A 203 11.43 -15.49 8.27
N GLY A 204 10.11 -15.26 8.03
CA GLY A 204 9.48 -15.52 6.73
C GLY A 204 9.25 -17.02 6.47
N PHE A 205 8.37 -17.32 5.50
CA PHE A 205 8.23 -18.69 4.96
C PHE A 205 9.36 -19.02 3.99
N ILE A 206 9.76 -18.07 3.15
CA ILE A 206 10.89 -18.19 2.23
C ILE A 206 12.20 -18.19 3.06
N ASP A 207 13.16 -18.99 2.67
CA ASP A 207 14.44 -19.11 3.38
C ASP A 207 15.19 -17.77 3.41
N ARG A 208 15.77 -17.43 4.56
CA ARG A 208 16.46 -16.15 4.80
C ARG A 208 15.60 -14.88 4.63
N ALA A 209 14.28 -14.97 4.42
CA ALA A 209 13.40 -13.80 4.24
C ALA A 209 13.00 -13.15 5.58
N ASN A 210 13.98 -12.99 6.48
CA ASN A 210 13.74 -12.42 7.79
C ASN A 210 13.52 -10.91 7.74
N SER A 211 12.61 -10.43 8.58
CA SER A 211 12.27 -9.01 8.73
C SER A 211 12.33 -8.59 10.20
N LEU A 212 12.90 -7.43 10.46
CA LEU A 212 12.86 -6.75 11.75
C LEU A 212 12.37 -5.32 11.52
N LEU A 213 11.15 -5.04 11.96
CA LEU A 213 10.43 -3.82 11.70
C LEU A 213 10.12 -3.12 13.02
N SER A 214 10.41 -1.83 13.13
CA SER A 214 10.13 -1.04 14.33
C SER A 214 9.42 0.24 13.93
N SER A 215 8.45 0.67 14.75
CA SER A 215 7.76 1.92 14.50
C SER A 215 7.31 2.63 15.78
N TYR A 216 7.15 3.94 15.67
CA TYR A 216 6.47 4.73 16.66
C TYR A 216 5.42 5.65 16.01
N TYR A 217 4.46 6.06 16.80
CA TYR A 217 3.46 7.06 16.47
C TYR A 217 3.22 7.94 17.69
N VAL A 218 3.28 9.25 17.52
CA VAL A 218 2.97 10.25 18.55
C VAL A 218 2.08 11.31 17.92
N SER A 219 0.95 11.61 18.56
CA SER A 219 0.05 12.66 18.11
C SER A 219 -0.42 13.48 19.30
N THR A 220 -0.25 14.79 19.27
CA THR A 220 -0.77 15.70 20.30
C THR A 220 -1.69 16.72 19.66
N ALA A 221 -2.90 16.86 20.18
CA ALA A 221 -3.89 17.79 19.69
C ALA A 221 -4.26 18.80 20.79
N PHE A 222 -4.34 20.07 20.41
CA PHE A 222 -4.99 21.12 21.16
C PHE A 222 -6.38 21.36 20.56
N ILE A 223 -7.43 21.20 21.36
CA ILE A 223 -8.81 21.18 20.89
C ILE A 223 -9.62 22.23 21.67
N GLN A 224 -10.26 23.12 20.93
CA GLN A 224 -11.23 24.10 21.47
C GLN A 224 -12.50 24.14 20.62
N PRO A 225 -13.60 24.66 21.13
CA PRO A 225 -14.78 24.93 20.34
C PRO A 225 -14.43 25.78 19.13
N GLY A 226 -14.66 25.24 17.92
CA GLY A 226 -14.46 25.94 16.64
C GLY A 226 -13.07 25.84 16.04
N TYR A 227 -12.03 25.34 16.73
CA TYR A 227 -10.74 25.08 16.09
C TYR A 227 -9.90 24.00 16.81
N SER A 228 -9.00 23.38 16.08
CA SER A 228 -8.01 22.46 16.61
C SER A 228 -6.67 22.62 15.91
N ILE A 229 -5.60 22.36 16.65
CA ILE A 229 -4.24 22.21 16.13
C ILE A 229 -3.75 20.84 16.55
N ARG A 230 -3.19 20.07 15.62
CA ARG A 230 -2.66 18.72 15.89
C ARG A 230 -1.29 18.57 15.26
N LEU A 231 -0.33 18.13 16.05
CA LEU A 231 0.97 17.68 15.59
C LEU A 231 1.01 16.16 15.68
N THR A 232 1.31 15.51 14.55
CA THR A 232 1.45 14.06 14.46
C THR A 232 2.84 13.74 13.91
N GLN A 233 3.57 12.86 14.58
CA GLN A 233 4.83 12.32 14.09
C GLN A 233 4.81 10.80 14.19
N PHE A 234 5.21 10.12 13.11
CA PHE A 234 5.38 8.69 13.11
C PHE A 234 6.56 8.30 12.21
N ALA A 235 7.13 7.13 12.50
CA ALA A 235 8.21 6.59 11.69
C ALA A 235 8.14 5.07 11.67
N GLY A 236 8.61 4.51 10.54
CA GLY A 236 8.97 3.11 10.39
C GLY A 236 10.47 2.97 10.12
N LYS A 237 11.05 1.91 10.63
CA LYS A 237 12.40 1.45 10.32
C LYS A 237 12.32 -0.03 10.01
N GLU A 238 12.88 -0.40 8.88
CA GLU A 238 12.99 -1.78 8.46
C GLU A 238 14.44 -2.25 8.35
N ARG A 239 14.60 -3.55 8.57
CA ARG A 239 15.70 -4.35 8.09
C ARG A 239 15.08 -5.65 7.59
N THR A 240 15.09 -5.85 6.27
CA THR A 240 14.41 -6.95 5.61
C THR A 240 15.37 -7.63 4.65
N TYR A 241 15.59 -8.95 4.81
CA TYR A 241 16.38 -9.71 3.86
C TYR A 241 15.64 -9.79 2.51
N GLN A 242 16.38 -9.65 1.42
CA GLN A 242 15.79 -9.62 0.07
C GLN A 242 15.20 -10.99 -0.29
N ALA A 243 13.96 -10.99 -0.75
CA ALA A 243 13.23 -12.17 -1.24
C ALA A 243 12.42 -11.86 -2.50
N TRP A 244 12.80 -10.80 -3.21
CA TRP A 244 12.05 -10.23 -4.34
C TRP A 244 12.33 -10.87 -5.71
N TYR A 245 13.22 -11.88 -5.76
CA TYR A 245 13.51 -12.58 -7.03
C TYR A 245 12.51 -13.70 -7.36
N GLY A 246 11.70 -14.14 -6.36
CA GLY A 246 10.83 -15.30 -6.54
C GLY A 246 11.63 -16.60 -6.69
N ILE A 247 10.93 -17.68 -7.06
CA ILE A 247 11.53 -19.00 -7.35
C ILE A 247 11.22 -19.42 -8.77
N SER A 248 12.14 -20.16 -9.42
CA SER A 248 11.93 -20.69 -10.76
C SER A 248 10.80 -21.72 -10.81
N GLU A 249 10.21 -21.91 -11.99
CA GLU A 249 9.24 -22.98 -12.23
C GLU A 249 9.83 -24.36 -11.94
N ALA A 250 11.07 -24.59 -12.31
CA ALA A 250 11.77 -25.85 -12.06
C ALA A 250 11.90 -26.15 -10.55
N ASP A 251 12.24 -25.16 -9.74
CA ASP A 251 12.29 -25.32 -8.29
C ASP A 251 10.91 -25.52 -7.69
N LEU A 252 9.90 -24.80 -8.20
CA LEU A 252 8.52 -24.97 -7.75
C LEU A 252 8.02 -26.40 -8.01
N ASP A 253 8.28 -26.95 -9.19
CA ASP A 253 7.91 -28.31 -9.59
C ASP A 253 8.68 -29.37 -8.80
N ALA A 254 9.94 -29.12 -8.49
CA ALA A 254 10.75 -29.97 -7.59
C ALA A 254 10.29 -29.94 -6.14
N GLY A 255 9.35 -29.04 -5.78
CA GLY A 255 8.84 -28.86 -4.42
C GLY A 255 9.68 -27.95 -3.54
N ASN A 256 10.69 -27.29 -4.08
CA ASN A 256 11.61 -26.38 -3.39
C ASN A 256 10.99 -25.01 -3.12
N ARG A 257 9.79 -24.96 -2.57
CA ARG A 257 8.96 -23.76 -2.43
C ARG A 257 9.52 -22.64 -1.55
N ARG A 258 10.62 -22.89 -0.85
CA ARG A 258 11.20 -21.96 0.11
C ARG A 258 12.52 -21.37 -0.34
N ILE A 259 13.04 -21.81 -1.48
CA ILE A 259 14.34 -21.37 -1.97
C ILE A 259 14.40 -19.85 -2.14
N ASN A 260 15.53 -19.24 -1.82
CA ASN A 260 15.77 -17.81 -2.01
C ASN A 260 17.12 -17.61 -2.70
N TYR A 261 17.10 -16.99 -3.86
CA TYR A 261 18.31 -16.75 -4.65
C TYR A 261 19.12 -15.54 -4.17
N ALA A 262 18.54 -14.66 -3.32
CA ALA A 262 19.31 -13.54 -2.77
C ALA A 262 20.50 -14.03 -1.93
N GLY A 263 21.66 -13.40 -2.15
CA GLY A 263 22.90 -13.70 -1.47
C GLY A 263 23.68 -14.91 -2.00
N THR A 264 23.11 -15.67 -2.95
CA THR A 264 23.75 -16.90 -3.47
C THR A 264 24.87 -16.64 -4.48
N GLU A 265 25.07 -15.38 -4.92
CA GLU A 265 26.26 -15.01 -5.70
C GLU A 265 27.56 -15.19 -4.90
N ARG A 266 27.48 -15.14 -3.56
CA ARG A 266 28.63 -15.42 -2.71
C ARG A 266 28.97 -16.92 -2.78
N PRO A 267 30.22 -17.28 -3.09
CA PRO A 267 30.68 -18.67 -3.04
C PRO A 267 30.54 -19.28 -1.64
N GLY A 268 30.01 -20.49 -1.58
CA GLY A 268 29.74 -21.20 -0.32
C GLY A 268 28.43 -20.78 0.33
N ASP A 269 28.48 -20.31 1.59
CA ASP A 269 27.26 -19.88 2.28
C ASP A 269 26.72 -18.57 1.73
N PRO A 270 25.39 -18.45 1.54
CA PRO A 270 24.76 -17.21 1.07
C PRO A 270 25.12 -16.00 1.94
N TYR A 271 25.24 -14.83 1.32
CA TYR A 271 25.57 -13.59 2.02
C TYR A 271 24.46 -13.19 3.00
N GLU A 272 24.77 -13.14 4.29
CA GLU A 272 23.79 -12.94 5.37
C GLU A 272 23.22 -11.51 5.45
N LYS A 273 23.90 -10.53 4.84
CA LYS A 273 23.49 -9.12 4.90
C LYS A 273 22.91 -8.61 3.59
N GLU A 274 22.40 -9.49 2.73
CA GLU A 274 21.65 -9.06 1.54
C GLU A 274 20.27 -8.51 1.95
N THR A 275 20.31 -7.35 2.60
CA THR A 275 19.15 -6.76 3.28
C THR A 275 18.84 -5.38 2.75
N ASP A 276 17.54 -5.03 2.78
CA ASP A 276 17.09 -3.65 2.70
C ASP A 276 17.03 -3.05 4.10
N ASN A 277 17.55 -1.84 4.23
CA ASN A 277 17.63 -1.07 5.48
C ASN A 277 17.10 0.32 5.19
N TYR A 278 15.85 0.57 5.50
CA TYR A 278 15.24 1.87 5.22
C TYR A 278 14.52 2.43 6.44
N GLN A 279 14.54 3.74 6.57
CA GLN A 279 13.79 4.45 7.59
C GLN A 279 13.01 5.59 6.95
N GLN A 280 11.72 5.66 7.27
CA GLN A 280 10.86 6.76 6.85
C GLN A 280 10.22 7.43 8.07
N ARG A 281 10.35 8.77 8.15
CA ARG A 281 9.78 9.59 9.23
C ARG A 281 8.83 10.61 8.63
N HIS A 282 7.63 10.71 9.21
CA HIS A 282 6.58 11.63 8.81
C HIS A 282 6.27 12.60 9.94
N THR A 283 6.22 13.89 9.64
CA THR A 283 5.76 14.95 10.53
C THR A 283 4.62 15.68 9.86
N GLN A 284 3.48 15.81 10.54
CA GLN A 284 2.24 16.36 10.01
C GLN A 284 1.70 17.38 11.04
N LEU A 285 1.44 18.61 10.59
CA LEU A 285 0.84 19.66 11.41
C LEU A 285 -0.50 20.07 10.81
N PHE A 286 -1.58 19.88 11.52
CA PHE A 286 -2.93 20.18 11.10
C PHE A 286 -3.48 21.39 11.83
N PHE A 287 -4.12 22.27 11.08
CA PHE A 287 -4.95 23.35 11.58
C PHE A 287 -6.37 23.20 11.03
N ASN A 288 -7.35 23.07 11.90
CA ASN A 288 -8.76 22.95 11.54
C ASN A 288 -9.58 24.04 12.21
N ARG A 289 -10.46 24.68 11.46
CA ARG A 289 -11.36 25.71 11.97
C ARG A 289 -12.78 25.51 11.43
N THR A 290 -13.74 25.55 12.34
CA THR A 290 -15.15 25.61 12.00
C THR A 290 -15.69 26.99 12.34
N THR A 291 -16.27 27.67 11.36
CA THR A 291 -16.84 29.01 11.54
C THR A 291 -18.24 28.95 12.15
N ALA A 292 -18.74 30.07 12.68
CA ALA A 292 -20.11 30.19 13.18
C ALA A 292 -21.18 29.81 12.12
N LYS A 293 -20.90 30.00 10.83
CA LYS A 293 -21.74 29.58 9.71
C LYS A 293 -21.51 28.08 9.31
N LYS A 294 -20.82 27.29 10.16
CA LYS A 294 -20.49 25.88 9.94
C LYS A 294 -19.64 25.59 8.68
N ALA A 295 -18.98 26.62 8.12
CA ALA A 295 -17.94 26.40 7.13
C ALA A 295 -16.68 25.84 7.83
N GLN A 296 -15.98 24.95 7.14
CA GLN A 296 -14.83 24.21 7.68
C GLN A 296 -13.60 24.52 6.84
N LEU A 297 -12.53 24.96 7.48
CA LEU A 297 -11.20 25.13 6.90
C LEU A 297 -10.28 24.10 7.51
N SER A 298 -9.57 23.35 6.68
CA SER A 298 -8.50 22.43 7.06
C SER A 298 -7.24 22.78 6.27
N ILE A 299 -6.12 22.90 6.97
CA ILE A 299 -4.79 23.09 6.38
C ILE A 299 -3.86 22.10 7.06
N ALA A 300 -3.07 21.38 6.27
CA ALA A 300 -2.02 20.53 6.79
C ALA A 300 -0.67 20.89 6.14
N LEU A 301 0.36 20.99 6.97
CA LEU A 301 1.75 21.05 6.55
C LEU A 301 2.37 19.70 6.84
N PHE A 302 3.21 19.19 5.95
CA PHE A 302 3.87 17.92 6.16
C PHE A 302 5.30 17.90 5.66
N TYR A 303 6.09 17.03 6.30
CA TYR A 303 7.45 16.72 5.93
C TYR A 303 7.72 15.23 6.15
N THR A 304 8.13 14.55 5.09
CA THR A 304 8.56 13.15 5.11
C THR A 304 10.04 13.08 4.79
N ARG A 305 10.79 12.37 5.62
CA ARG A 305 12.20 12.07 5.42
C ARG A 305 12.38 10.58 5.25
N GLY A 306 12.89 10.17 4.08
CA GLY A 306 13.27 8.81 3.78
C GLY A 306 14.77 8.68 3.63
N LYS A 307 15.39 7.65 4.21
CA LYS A 307 16.81 7.33 4.00
C LYS A 307 17.08 5.87 4.26
N GLY A 308 17.80 5.25 3.34
CA GLY A 308 18.24 3.88 3.51
C GLY A 308 18.97 3.34 2.30
N TYR A 309 19.29 2.07 2.37
CA TYR A 309 20.01 1.35 1.32
C TYR A 309 19.62 -0.13 1.34
N TYR A 310 19.75 -0.75 0.20
CA TYR A 310 19.86 -2.20 0.15
C TYR A 310 21.31 -2.61 -0.17
N GLU A 311 21.76 -3.69 0.46
CA GLU A 311 23.11 -4.21 0.37
C GLU A 311 23.13 -5.50 -0.43
N GLN A 312 24.11 -5.67 -1.29
CA GLN A 312 24.27 -6.86 -2.13
C GLN A 312 25.74 -7.28 -2.19
N TYR A 313 25.97 -8.58 -2.12
CA TYR A 313 27.22 -9.20 -2.56
C TYR A 313 27.15 -9.43 -4.08
N LYS A 314 28.20 -9.08 -4.79
CA LYS A 314 28.33 -9.27 -6.24
C LYS A 314 29.67 -9.91 -6.54
N ALA A 315 29.63 -11.08 -7.21
CA ALA A 315 30.81 -11.79 -7.66
C ALA A 315 31.34 -11.22 -8.97
N GLU A 316 32.66 -11.31 -9.18
CA GLU A 316 33.38 -11.06 -10.43
C GLU A 316 33.07 -9.70 -11.10
N GLN A 317 32.93 -8.65 -10.29
CA GLN A 317 32.59 -7.31 -10.78
C GLN A 317 33.81 -6.57 -11.31
N ASP A 318 33.68 -5.95 -12.48
CA ASP A 318 34.72 -5.09 -13.07
C ASP A 318 34.89 -3.81 -12.24
N TYR A 319 36.13 -3.51 -11.84
CA TYR A 319 36.48 -2.31 -11.09
C TYR A 319 36.09 -1.01 -11.83
N ALA A 320 36.24 -0.97 -13.16
CA ALA A 320 35.93 0.22 -13.95
C ALA A 320 34.44 0.54 -13.91
N HIS A 321 33.53 -0.47 -13.82
CA HIS A 321 32.09 -0.27 -13.68
C HIS A 321 31.75 0.56 -12.42
N TYR A 322 32.55 0.42 -11.36
CA TYR A 322 32.39 1.18 -10.11
C TYR A 322 33.27 2.44 -10.07
N GLY A 323 33.90 2.81 -11.20
CA GLY A 323 34.78 3.96 -11.31
C GLY A 323 36.03 3.84 -10.43
N MET A 324 36.46 2.63 -10.15
CA MET A 324 37.65 2.29 -9.39
C MET A 324 38.81 1.97 -10.36
N PRO A 325 40.04 2.44 -10.11
CA PRO A 325 41.20 2.02 -10.88
C PRO A 325 41.51 0.55 -10.62
N TYR A 326 42.05 -0.12 -11.62
CA TYR A 326 42.46 -1.51 -11.50
C TYR A 326 43.66 -1.64 -10.54
N PRO A 327 43.64 -2.57 -9.58
CA PRO A 327 44.81 -2.91 -8.79
C PRO A 327 45.91 -3.48 -9.67
N VAL A 328 47.14 -2.97 -9.51
CA VAL A 328 48.34 -3.45 -10.20
C VAL A 328 49.32 -3.99 -9.16
N ASN A 329 49.74 -5.23 -9.33
CA ASN A 329 50.74 -5.88 -8.49
C ASN A 329 51.88 -6.40 -9.37
N GLY A 330 52.99 -5.64 -9.41
CA GLY A 330 54.06 -5.88 -10.37
C GLY A 330 53.58 -5.66 -11.82
N ASN A 331 53.61 -6.73 -12.63
CA ASN A 331 53.14 -6.72 -14.02
C ASN A 331 51.68 -7.21 -14.17
N ASP A 332 51.04 -7.64 -13.08
CA ASP A 332 49.71 -8.23 -13.11
C ASP A 332 48.63 -7.17 -12.79
N THR A 333 47.64 -7.05 -13.66
CA THR A 333 46.48 -6.17 -13.48
C THR A 333 45.24 -6.99 -13.12
N THR A 334 44.61 -6.67 -12.00
CA THR A 334 43.36 -7.33 -11.57
C THR A 334 42.18 -6.50 -12.10
N PHE A 335 41.38 -7.09 -13.03
CA PHE A 335 40.25 -6.40 -13.64
C PHE A 335 38.95 -6.59 -12.85
N THR A 336 38.75 -7.73 -12.24
CA THR A 336 37.51 -8.07 -11.53
C THR A 336 37.74 -8.39 -10.07
N THR A 337 36.73 -8.26 -9.27
CA THR A 337 36.74 -8.60 -7.85
C THR A 337 35.32 -8.93 -7.38
N ASP A 338 35.22 -9.76 -6.38
CA ASP A 338 34.01 -9.86 -5.58
C ASP A 338 33.89 -8.60 -4.70
N LEU A 339 32.70 -8.04 -4.63
CA LEU A 339 32.46 -6.84 -3.82
C LEU A 339 31.11 -6.82 -3.12
N ILE A 340 31.03 -6.00 -2.07
CA ILE A 340 29.78 -5.64 -1.40
C ILE A 340 29.44 -4.21 -1.80
N ARG A 341 28.21 -4.00 -2.28
CA ARG A 341 27.71 -2.70 -2.66
C ARG A 341 26.45 -2.32 -1.89
N GLN A 342 26.30 -1.04 -1.64
CA GLN A 342 25.09 -0.44 -1.08
C GLN A 342 24.49 0.54 -2.09
N LEU A 343 23.19 0.39 -2.36
CA LEU A 343 22.42 1.27 -3.23
C LEU A 343 21.49 2.10 -2.37
N TRP A 344 21.77 3.39 -2.30
CA TRP A 344 21.16 4.35 -1.38
C TRP A 344 20.05 5.16 -2.04
N LEU A 345 19.01 5.39 -1.24
CA LEU A 345 18.00 6.42 -1.47
C LEU A 345 18.01 7.38 -0.27
N ASP A 346 18.09 8.67 -0.55
CA ASP A 346 18.03 9.75 0.43
C ASP A 346 17.05 10.80 -0.08
N ASN A 347 15.84 10.88 0.55
CA ASN A 347 14.78 11.69 0.01
C ASN A 347 14.06 12.57 1.03
N HIS A 348 13.51 13.68 0.51
CA HIS A 348 12.69 14.64 1.23
C HIS A 348 11.41 14.87 0.44
N PHE A 349 10.26 14.71 1.11
CA PHE A 349 8.96 15.01 0.53
C PHE A 349 8.17 15.90 1.48
N TYR A 350 7.78 17.07 1.02
CA TYR A 350 7.12 18.06 1.86
C TYR A 350 6.10 18.88 1.08
N GLY A 351 5.21 19.52 1.81
CA GLY A 351 4.18 20.33 1.19
C GLY A 351 3.06 20.74 2.11
N THR A 352 1.99 21.17 1.49
CA THR A 352 0.75 21.54 2.15
C THR A 352 -0.44 20.93 1.45
N THR A 353 -1.45 20.55 2.21
CA THR A 353 -2.80 20.28 1.71
C THR A 353 -3.79 21.23 2.36
N PHE A 354 -4.82 21.63 1.64
CA PHE A 354 -5.86 22.49 2.18
C PHE A 354 -7.24 22.11 1.66
N SER A 355 -8.26 22.38 2.46
CA SER A 355 -9.66 22.30 2.02
C SER A 355 -10.52 23.32 2.74
N TYR A 356 -11.44 23.93 2.01
CA TYR A 356 -12.47 24.79 2.53
C TYR A 356 -13.84 24.27 2.10
N GLN A 357 -14.67 23.92 3.09
CA GLN A 357 -16.00 23.36 2.88
C GLN A 357 -17.05 24.30 3.41
N TRP A 358 -18.13 24.52 2.65
CA TRP A 358 -19.26 25.31 3.10
C TRP A 358 -20.57 24.78 2.51
N LYS A 359 -21.66 25.11 3.18
CA LYS A 359 -23.02 24.78 2.73
C LYS A 359 -23.82 26.04 2.48
N LYS A 360 -24.60 26.03 1.40
CA LYS A 360 -25.57 27.09 1.09
C LYS A 360 -26.85 26.44 0.59
N GLY A 361 -27.92 26.55 1.38
CA GLY A 361 -29.18 25.88 1.09
C GLY A 361 -29.00 24.35 0.96
N ARG A 362 -29.36 23.81 -0.19
CA ARG A 362 -29.24 22.38 -0.53
C ARG A 362 -27.90 22.02 -1.19
N SER A 363 -27.01 22.97 -1.30
CA SER A 363 -25.70 22.78 -1.93
C SER A 363 -24.60 22.73 -0.89
N ALA A 364 -23.66 21.78 -1.07
CA ALA A 364 -22.38 21.69 -0.34
C ALA A 364 -21.24 21.89 -1.34
N PHE A 365 -20.30 22.72 -0.99
CA PHE A 365 -19.15 23.05 -1.81
C PHE A 365 -17.87 22.68 -1.06
N THR A 366 -16.87 22.21 -1.80
CA THR A 366 -15.52 22.00 -1.27
C THR A 366 -14.53 22.53 -2.30
N TRP A 367 -13.69 23.46 -1.88
CA TRP A 367 -12.51 23.88 -2.62
C TRP A 367 -11.27 23.39 -1.85
N GLY A 368 -10.33 22.77 -2.54
CA GLY A 368 -9.14 22.23 -1.90
C GLY A 368 -8.03 21.95 -2.89
N GLY A 369 -6.91 21.48 -2.37
CA GLY A 369 -5.76 21.17 -3.19
C GLY A 369 -4.53 20.77 -2.38
N ALA A 370 -3.42 20.59 -3.08
CA ALA A 370 -2.11 20.32 -2.50
C ALA A 370 -1.00 20.99 -3.31
N LEU A 371 0.05 21.39 -2.63
CA LEU A 371 1.33 21.82 -3.19
C LEU A 371 2.39 20.94 -2.55
N THR A 372 3.12 20.18 -3.37
CA THR A 372 4.12 19.24 -2.86
C THR A 372 5.41 19.34 -3.62
N ARG A 373 6.52 19.12 -2.93
CA ARG A 373 7.85 19.01 -3.51
C ARG A 373 8.57 17.79 -2.97
N TYR A 374 9.17 17.06 -3.88
CA TYR A 374 10.06 15.94 -3.61
C TYR A 374 11.45 16.27 -4.09
N VAL A 375 12.46 15.89 -3.30
CA VAL A 375 13.88 15.95 -3.66
C VAL A 375 14.47 14.60 -3.24
N GLY A 376 14.96 13.85 -4.20
CA GLY A 376 15.56 12.54 -4.01
C GLY A 376 16.99 12.50 -4.54
N GLN A 377 17.83 11.66 -3.94
CA GLN A 377 19.17 11.37 -4.36
C GLN A 377 19.39 9.86 -4.34
N HIS A 378 19.72 9.30 -5.50
CA HIS A 378 20.08 7.90 -5.67
C HIS A 378 21.58 7.81 -5.85
N PHE A 379 22.26 7.04 -5.01
CA PHE A 379 23.70 6.86 -5.12
C PHE A 379 24.12 5.47 -4.69
N GLY A 380 25.25 5.02 -5.22
CA GLY A 380 25.81 3.71 -4.93
C GLY A 380 27.20 3.78 -4.33
N LYS A 381 27.47 2.91 -3.34
CA LYS A 381 28.77 2.80 -2.66
C LYS A 381 29.26 1.36 -2.64
N PRO A 382 30.44 1.05 -3.20
CA PRO A 382 31.15 -0.17 -2.84
C PRO A 382 31.65 -0.02 -1.39
N THR A 383 31.45 -1.03 -0.56
CA THR A 383 31.83 -1.01 0.87
C THR A 383 32.93 -2.01 1.22
N TRP A 384 33.10 -3.00 0.37
CA TRP A 384 34.15 -4.03 0.47
C TRP A 384 34.46 -4.61 -0.91
N ALA A 385 35.69 -5.02 -1.12
CA ALA A 385 36.13 -5.79 -2.29
C ALA A 385 37.18 -6.80 -1.88
N LEU A 386 37.13 -8.01 -2.46
CA LEU A 386 38.05 -9.13 -2.15
C LEU A 386 39.49 -8.74 -2.40
N ASN A 387 39.77 -8.10 -3.55
CA ASN A 387 41.11 -7.63 -3.92
C ASN A 387 41.37 -6.18 -3.51
N GLY A 388 40.63 -5.65 -2.51
CA GLY A 388 40.73 -4.32 -1.95
C GLY A 388 39.94 -3.24 -2.71
N LEU A 389 39.53 -2.20 -1.98
CA LEU A 389 38.90 -1.02 -2.55
C LEU A 389 39.99 -0.04 -3.00
N THR A 390 40.11 0.24 -4.29
CA THR A 390 41.09 1.18 -4.85
C THR A 390 40.62 2.62 -4.85
N ALA A 391 39.31 2.85 -4.63
CA ALA A 391 38.74 4.16 -4.35
C ALA A 391 37.46 4.01 -3.50
N ILE A 392 37.25 4.93 -2.55
CA ILE A 392 36.06 5.00 -1.71
C ILE A 392 35.22 6.21 -2.16
N LYS A 393 34.39 6.03 -3.18
CA LYS A 393 33.48 7.07 -3.69
C LYS A 393 32.17 6.47 -4.16
N ASN A 394 31.17 7.33 -4.33
CA ASN A 394 29.94 6.90 -5.02
C ASN A 394 30.28 6.59 -6.49
N TRP A 395 29.87 5.42 -7.01
CA TRP A 395 30.07 5.13 -8.43
C TRP A 395 28.97 5.73 -9.31
N TYR A 396 27.80 6.04 -8.71
CA TYR A 396 26.80 6.92 -9.31
C TYR A 396 26.21 7.84 -8.22
N ASP A 397 25.69 8.99 -8.67
CA ASP A 397 25.05 9.97 -7.82
C ASP A 397 24.06 10.77 -8.68
N GLN A 398 22.76 10.48 -8.52
CA GLN A 398 21.70 10.87 -9.45
C GLN A 398 20.57 11.56 -8.71
N PRO A 399 20.54 12.90 -8.73
CA PRO A 399 19.45 13.65 -8.12
C PRO A 399 18.20 13.63 -8.98
N ALA A 400 17.05 13.66 -8.32
CA ALA A 400 15.74 13.87 -8.92
C ALA A 400 14.93 14.84 -8.09
N ASP A 401 14.13 15.68 -8.74
CA ASP A 401 13.15 16.52 -8.07
C ASP A 401 11.81 16.53 -8.81
N LYS A 402 10.73 16.62 -8.03
CA LYS A 402 9.37 16.67 -8.55
C LYS A 402 8.55 17.70 -7.79
N ASN A 403 7.94 18.61 -8.54
CA ASN A 403 6.96 19.57 -8.05
C ASN A 403 5.55 19.13 -8.52
N ASP A 404 4.58 19.14 -7.63
CA ASP A 404 3.21 18.81 -7.95
C ASP A 404 2.27 19.81 -7.28
N ALA A 405 1.45 20.45 -8.09
CA ALA A 405 0.45 21.40 -7.65
C ALA A 405 -0.92 20.99 -8.20
N ASN A 406 -1.88 20.79 -7.32
CA ASN A 406 -3.24 20.47 -7.73
C ASN A 406 -4.25 21.29 -6.94
N GLN A 407 -5.37 21.56 -7.56
CA GLN A 407 -6.55 22.12 -6.92
C GLN A 407 -7.80 21.44 -7.46
N PHE A 408 -8.83 21.39 -6.64
CA PHE A 408 -10.11 20.83 -7.03
C PHE A 408 -11.26 21.66 -6.47
N PHE A 409 -12.39 21.62 -7.18
CA PHE A 409 -13.65 22.18 -6.74
C PHE A 409 -14.74 21.14 -6.87
N LYS A 410 -15.42 20.85 -5.74
CA LYS A 410 -16.53 19.90 -5.68
C LYS A 410 -17.81 20.65 -5.36
N TRP A 411 -18.88 20.30 -6.06
CA TRP A 411 -20.22 20.74 -5.79
C TRP A 411 -21.14 19.54 -5.67
N GLN A 412 -21.85 19.46 -4.54
CA GLN A 412 -22.88 18.48 -4.31
C GLN A 412 -24.19 19.21 -4.07
N TRP A 413 -25.24 18.85 -4.80
CA TRP A 413 -26.52 19.50 -4.78
C TRP A 413 -27.66 18.50 -4.57
N ASN A 414 -28.36 18.61 -3.42
CA ASN A 414 -29.56 17.85 -3.10
C ASN A 414 -30.78 18.52 -3.75
N TRP A 415 -30.92 18.36 -5.08
CA TRP A 415 -31.90 19.07 -5.90
C TRP A 415 -33.34 18.63 -5.66
N LYS A 416 -33.55 17.33 -5.28
CA LYS A 416 -34.82 16.77 -4.82
C LYS A 416 -34.62 15.96 -3.54
N PRO A 417 -35.70 15.70 -2.77
CA PRO A 417 -35.61 14.70 -1.70
C PRO A 417 -35.08 13.38 -2.26
N ASN A 418 -34.08 12.79 -1.61
CA ASN A 418 -33.43 11.54 -1.96
C ASN A 418 -32.52 11.56 -3.19
N TRP A 419 -32.37 12.67 -3.91
CA TRP A 419 -31.50 12.79 -5.09
C TRP A 419 -30.40 13.82 -4.86
N SER A 420 -29.15 13.44 -5.13
CA SER A 420 -27.99 14.30 -5.07
C SER A 420 -27.23 14.28 -6.39
N LEU A 421 -26.92 15.46 -6.92
CA LEU A 421 -26.00 15.66 -8.04
C LEU A 421 -24.62 15.96 -7.47
N PHE A 422 -23.61 15.39 -8.04
CA PHE A 422 -22.22 15.61 -7.69
C PHE A 422 -21.41 16.02 -8.92
N THR A 423 -20.59 17.07 -8.78
CA THR A 423 -19.58 17.45 -9.78
C THR A 423 -18.27 17.74 -9.08
N ASP A 424 -17.17 17.42 -9.74
CA ASP A 424 -15.83 17.54 -9.19
C ASP A 424 -14.87 17.82 -10.36
N LEU A 425 -14.16 18.95 -10.31
CA LEU A 425 -13.16 19.34 -11.28
C LEU A 425 -11.82 19.52 -10.61
N GLN A 426 -10.81 18.76 -11.06
CA GLN A 426 -9.43 18.91 -10.62
C GLN A 426 -8.57 19.43 -11.76
N THR A 427 -7.70 20.38 -11.45
CA THR A 427 -6.56 20.76 -12.28
C THR A 427 -5.27 20.38 -11.57
N ARG A 428 -4.29 19.92 -12.33
CA ARG A 428 -3.01 19.49 -11.78
C ARG A 428 -1.87 19.90 -12.71
N TRP A 429 -0.79 20.40 -12.12
CA TRP A 429 0.48 20.69 -12.77
C TRP A 429 1.58 19.86 -12.12
N VAL A 430 2.39 19.18 -12.93
CA VAL A 430 3.51 18.35 -12.48
C VAL A 430 4.73 18.73 -13.28
N GLU A 431 5.81 19.02 -12.59
CA GLU A 431 7.15 19.19 -13.16
C GLU A 431 8.06 18.14 -12.54
N TYR A 432 8.75 17.36 -13.37
CA TYR A 432 9.62 16.30 -12.91
C TYR A 432 10.97 16.42 -13.59
N ARG A 433 12.08 16.43 -12.81
CA ARG A 433 13.45 16.43 -13.29
C ARG A 433 14.15 15.17 -12.87
N LEU A 434 14.64 14.42 -13.85
CA LEU A 434 15.39 13.18 -13.70
C LEU A 434 16.78 13.39 -14.29
N ASN A 435 17.81 13.24 -13.48
CA ASN A 435 19.19 13.46 -13.87
C ASN A 435 19.98 12.16 -13.79
N GLY A 436 19.75 11.29 -14.75
CA GLY A 436 20.41 9.99 -14.88
C GLY A 436 19.70 8.85 -14.16
N PHE A 437 20.04 7.65 -14.59
CA PHE A 437 19.66 6.37 -14.00
C PHE A 437 20.93 5.55 -13.82
N ARG A 438 20.93 4.60 -12.87
CA ARG A 438 22.13 3.81 -12.57
C ARG A 438 22.75 3.18 -13.83
N ASN A 439 21.91 2.53 -14.66
CA ASN A 439 22.36 1.86 -15.87
C ASN A 439 22.42 2.78 -17.09
N ASN A 440 21.84 3.98 -17.00
CA ASN A 440 21.78 5.00 -18.06
C ASN A 440 22.09 6.39 -17.47
N PRO A 441 23.35 6.67 -17.04
CA PRO A 441 23.70 7.86 -16.28
C PRO A 441 23.56 9.17 -17.06
N ASP A 442 23.59 9.12 -18.40
CA ASP A 442 23.54 10.31 -19.27
C ASP A 442 22.12 10.71 -19.66
N ILE A 443 21.13 9.87 -19.37
CA ILE A 443 19.73 10.16 -19.70
C ILE A 443 19.22 11.26 -18.76
N ARG A 444 18.64 12.31 -19.34
CA ARG A 444 18.05 13.43 -18.61
C ARG A 444 16.66 13.71 -19.14
N PHE A 445 15.71 13.87 -18.21
CA PHE A 445 14.32 14.21 -18.54
C PHE A 445 13.85 15.40 -17.70
N HIS A 446 13.04 16.27 -18.32
CA HIS A 446 12.38 17.38 -17.65
C HIS A 446 10.94 17.52 -18.18
N PRO A 447 10.07 16.51 -17.99
CA PRO A 447 8.69 16.60 -18.44
C PRO A 447 7.87 17.54 -17.55
N ILE A 448 6.97 18.28 -18.20
CA ILE A 448 5.95 19.11 -17.56
C ILE A 448 4.59 18.65 -18.04
N TYR A 449 3.71 18.31 -17.10
CA TYR A 449 2.36 17.85 -17.38
C TYR A 449 1.32 18.82 -16.84
N ARG A 450 0.22 18.99 -17.58
CA ARG A 450 -0.95 19.75 -17.17
C ARG A 450 -2.18 18.89 -17.40
N PHE A 451 -2.88 18.58 -16.34
CA PHE A 451 -4.03 17.69 -16.36
C PHE A 451 -5.30 18.39 -15.93
N VAL A 452 -6.42 18.00 -16.55
CA VAL A 452 -7.77 18.41 -16.17
C VAL A 452 -8.61 17.15 -16.02
N ASN A 453 -9.12 16.91 -14.82
CA ASN A 453 -9.78 15.67 -14.42
C ASN A 453 -11.22 15.96 -13.95
N PRO A 454 -12.21 16.07 -14.88
CA PRO A 454 -13.61 16.28 -14.54
C PRO A 454 -14.25 14.97 -14.06
N LYS A 455 -15.20 15.10 -13.12
CA LYS A 455 -16.02 13.99 -12.61
C LYS A 455 -17.43 14.49 -12.35
N ALA A 456 -18.41 13.64 -12.61
CA ALA A 456 -19.81 13.91 -12.34
C ALA A 456 -20.54 12.64 -11.93
N GLY A 457 -21.61 12.79 -11.19
CA GLY A 457 -22.45 11.65 -10.82
C GLY A 457 -23.74 12.08 -10.18
N ILE A 458 -24.66 11.13 -10.13
CA ILE A 458 -25.96 11.27 -9.49
C ILE A 458 -26.14 10.13 -8.50
N SER A 459 -26.62 10.43 -7.31
CA SER A 459 -26.95 9.43 -6.30
C SER A 459 -28.41 9.53 -5.86
N TYR A 460 -28.95 8.38 -5.47
CA TYR A 460 -30.29 8.22 -4.94
C TYR A 460 -30.26 7.45 -3.65
N ALA A 461 -30.95 7.95 -2.62
CA ALA A 461 -31.11 7.26 -1.35
C ALA A 461 -32.52 7.50 -0.80
N ARG A 462 -33.30 6.42 -0.67
CA ARG A 462 -34.64 6.47 -0.09
C ARG A 462 -34.94 5.19 0.70
N ALA A 463 -35.31 5.38 1.96
CA ALA A 463 -35.60 4.29 2.88
C ALA A 463 -34.44 3.28 2.93
N SER A 464 -34.66 2.07 2.42
CA SER A 464 -33.64 0.99 2.42
C SER A 464 -32.82 0.92 1.13
N TRP A 465 -33.18 1.64 0.09
CA TRP A 465 -32.53 1.60 -1.22
C TRP A 465 -31.54 2.74 -1.40
N SER A 466 -30.41 2.43 -2.02
CA SER A 466 -29.45 3.41 -2.48
C SER A 466 -28.87 3.02 -3.83
N GLY A 467 -28.41 3.98 -4.58
CA GLY A 467 -27.74 3.74 -5.85
C GLY A 467 -27.05 4.99 -6.36
N PHE A 468 -26.18 4.83 -7.34
CA PHE A 468 -25.52 5.92 -8.03
C PHE A 468 -25.14 5.57 -9.47
N LEU A 469 -24.92 6.60 -10.26
CA LEU A 469 -24.25 6.55 -11.54
C LEU A 469 -23.17 7.63 -11.53
N SER A 470 -21.94 7.30 -11.93
CA SER A 470 -20.83 8.25 -12.01
C SER A 470 -20.00 8.07 -13.26
N LEU A 471 -19.43 9.17 -13.72
CA LEU A 471 -18.47 9.26 -14.80
C LEU A 471 -17.28 10.07 -14.31
N ALA A 472 -16.07 9.52 -14.42
CA ALA A 472 -14.85 10.19 -14.02
C ALA A 472 -13.79 10.07 -15.11
N TYR A 473 -13.10 11.18 -15.38
CA TYR A 473 -11.93 11.21 -16.24
C TYR A 473 -10.71 11.54 -15.39
N ALA A 474 -9.64 10.78 -15.58
CA ALA A 474 -8.39 10.97 -14.85
C ALA A 474 -7.18 10.81 -15.78
N GLN A 475 -6.12 11.54 -15.47
CA GLN A 475 -4.85 11.51 -16.17
C GLN A 475 -3.72 11.32 -15.16
N LYS A 476 -2.66 10.61 -15.56
CA LYS A 476 -1.54 10.28 -14.70
C LYS A 476 -0.24 10.28 -15.49
N GLU A 477 0.79 10.90 -14.91
CA GLU A 477 2.15 10.91 -15.44
C GLU A 477 2.83 9.55 -15.27
N PRO A 478 3.82 9.21 -16.14
CA PRO A 478 4.73 8.09 -15.95
C PRO A 478 5.54 8.23 -14.65
N ASN A 479 6.00 7.11 -14.10
CA ASN A 479 6.90 7.11 -12.96
C ASN A 479 8.38 7.13 -13.41
N ARG A 480 9.34 7.14 -12.45
CA ARG A 480 10.77 7.13 -12.74
C ARG A 480 11.19 5.95 -13.61
N ASP A 481 10.75 4.73 -13.27
CA ASP A 481 11.18 3.51 -13.94
C ASP A 481 10.68 3.45 -15.39
N ASP A 482 9.54 4.08 -15.71
CA ASP A 482 9.04 4.18 -17.07
C ASP A 482 9.96 5.01 -17.99
N PHE A 483 10.72 5.94 -17.44
CA PHE A 483 11.67 6.77 -18.20
C PHE A 483 13.02 6.09 -18.42
N GLU A 484 13.36 5.06 -17.66
CA GLU A 484 14.68 4.39 -17.75
C GLU A 484 14.86 3.59 -19.06
N ALA A 485 13.77 3.27 -19.76
CA ALA A 485 13.78 2.50 -21.01
C ALA A 485 14.60 3.13 -22.16
N GLY A 486 15.03 4.38 -22.03
CA GLY A 486 15.84 5.08 -23.00
C GLY A 486 15.21 6.36 -23.54
N TRP A 487 16.02 7.24 -24.05
CA TRP A 487 15.61 8.58 -24.52
C TRP A 487 14.68 8.56 -25.74
N ASN A 488 14.75 7.53 -26.57
CA ASN A 488 13.93 7.36 -27.78
C ASN A 488 12.58 6.67 -27.54
N GLN A 489 12.32 6.22 -26.30
CA GLN A 489 11.08 5.52 -25.91
C GLN A 489 10.41 6.25 -24.75
N GLN A 490 10.28 7.59 -24.87
CA GLN A 490 9.65 8.37 -23.80
C GLN A 490 8.22 7.91 -23.52
N PRO A 491 7.91 7.60 -22.26
CA PRO A 491 6.59 7.16 -21.87
C PRO A 491 5.58 8.31 -21.93
N ARG A 492 4.35 8.00 -22.35
CA ARG A 492 3.24 8.96 -22.41
C ARG A 492 2.38 8.87 -21.15
N PRO A 493 1.74 9.99 -20.75
CA PRO A 493 0.76 9.97 -19.66
C PRO A 493 -0.44 9.07 -20.00
N GLU A 494 -0.89 8.34 -18.98
CA GLU A 494 -2.08 7.51 -19.05
C GLU A 494 -3.35 8.36 -18.94
N LYS A 495 -4.42 7.94 -19.63
CA LYS A 495 -5.76 8.53 -19.55
C LYS A 495 -6.76 7.43 -19.22
N LEU A 496 -7.69 7.72 -18.32
CA LEU A 496 -8.72 6.80 -17.86
C LEU A 496 -10.08 7.48 -17.89
N LEU A 497 -11.03 6.83 -18.55
CA LEU A 497 -12.46 7.13 -18.43
C LEU A 497 -13.11 5.99 -17.63
N ASP A 498 -13.67 6.32 -16.47
CA ASP A 498 -14.27 5.39 -15.53
C ASP A 498 -15.76 5.65 -15.38
N LEU A 499 -16.59 4.68 -15.75
CA LEU A 499 -18.04 4.68 -15.64
C LEU A 499 -18.44 3.65 -14.59
N GLU A 500 -19.17 4.08 -13.55
CA GLU A 500 -19.67 3.20 -12.51
C GLU A 500 -21.17 3.38 -12.28
N ALA A 501 -21.88 2.28 -12.05
CA ALA A 501 -23.26 2.25 -11.61
C ALA A 501 -23.40 1.31 -10.42
N ASN A 502 -24.12 1.74 -9.40
CA ASN A 502 -24.36 0.94 -8.19
C ASN A 502 -25.82 0.95 -7.80
N ILE A 503 -26.28 -0.17 -7.29
CA ILE A 503 -27.56 -0.31 -6.58
C ILE A 503 -27.36 -1.13 -5.32
N GLY A 504 -27.99 -0.74 -4.23
CA GLY A 504 -27.91 -1.45 -2.98
C GLY A 504 -29.18 -1.35 -2.15
N ARG A 505 -29.31 -2.30 -1.23
CA ARG A 505 -30.39 -2.32 -0.26
C ARG A 505 -29.85 -2.64 1.13
N ARG A 506 -30.29 -1.85 2.12
CA ARG A 506 -29.97 -2.08 3.54
C ARG A 506 -31.24 -2.25 4.34
N MET A 507 -31.38 -3.40 4.98
CA MET A 507 -32.45 -3.73 5.91
C MET A 507 -31.88 -4.04 7.29
N LYS A 508 -32.72 -4.28 8.28
CA LYS A 508 -32.29 -4.59 9.66
C LYS A 508 -31.35 -5.81 9.72
N ASN A 509 -31.68 -6.86 8.97
CA ASN A 509 -30.97 -8.15 9.06
C ASN A 509 -30.04 -8.42 7.89
N TYR A 510 -30.16 -7.68 6.78
CA TYR A 510 -29.29 -7.88 5.61
C TYR A 510 -28.97 -6.56 4.90
N ARG A 511 -27.86 -6.58 4.21
CA ARG A 511 -27.47 -5.57 3.23
C ARG A 511 -26.84 -6.26 2.03
N TRP A 512 -27.07 -5.70 0.85
CA TRP A 512 -26.36 -6.10 -0.36
C TRP A 512 -26.18 -4.88 -1.27
N SER A 513 -25.18 -4.95 -2.14
CA SER A 513 -24.99 -3.99 -3.23
C SER A 513 -24.41 -4.69 -4.45
N ALA A 514 -24.73 -4.15 -5.61
CA ALA A 514 -24.20 -4.53 -6.91
C ALA A 514 -23.59 -3.30 -7.57
N THR A 515 -22.36 -3.41 -8.02
CA THR A 515 -21.63 -2.37 -8.75
C THR A 515 -21.25 -2.87 -10.13
N LEU A 516 -21.60 -2.14 -11.16
CA LEU A 516 -21.09 -2.29 -12.52
C LEU A 516 -20.02 -1.23 -12.74
N TYR A 517 -18.90 -1.59 -13.38
CA TYR A 517 -17.88 -0.63 -13.74
C TYR A 517 -17.30 -0.90 -15.12
N HIS A 518 -16.87 0.17 -15.79
CA HIS A 518 -16.15 0.13 -17.06
C HIS A 518 -15.07 1.21 -17.08
N MET A 519 -13.82 0.78 -16.98
CA MET A 519 -12.61 1.59 -16.97
C MET A 519 -11.92 1.48 -18.33
N SER A 520 -12.02 2.50 -19.17
CA SER A 520 -11.41 2.57 -20.50
C SER A 520 -10.12 3.37 -20.45
N TYR A 521 -9.02 2.77 -20.85
CA TYR A 521 -7.68 3.38 -20.81
C TYR A 521 -7.20 3.72 -22.22
N GLN A 522 -6.54 4.87 -22.34
CA GLN A 522 -5.73 5.27 -23.47
C GLN A 522 -4.30 5.49 -23.00
N ASP A 523 -3.33 5.03 -23.77
CA ASP A 523 -1.89 5.10 -23.47
C ASP A 523 -1.53 4.48 -22.12
N GLN A 524 -2.25 3.43 -21.69
CA GLN A 524 -1.97 2.75 -20.43
C GLN A 524 -0.55 2.17 -20.44
N LEU A 525 0.19 2.40 -19.35
CA LEU A 525 1.47 1.75 -19.07
C LEU A 525 1.21 0.36 -18.49
N ILE A 526 1.24 -0.66 -19.31
CA ILE A 526 0.99 -2.04 -18.88
C ILE A 526 2.29 -2.77 -18.56
N LEU A 527 2.20 -3.76 -17.70
CA LEU A 527 3.32 -4.62 -17.34
C LEU A 527 3.83 -5.36 -18.58
N THR A 528 5.15 -5.43 -18.74
CA THR A 528 5.78 -6.22 -19.81
C THR A 528 5.78 -7.70 -19.48
N GLY A 529 5.66 -8.06 -18.21
CA GLY A 529 5.87 -9.38 -17.65
C GLY A 529 7.19 -9.51 -16.91
N ALA A 530 8.20 -8.68 -17.25
CA ALA A 530 9.50 -8.66 -16.62
C ALA A 530 9.57 -7.73 -15.39
N ILE A 531 10.57 -7.93 -14.56
CA ILE A 531 10.95 -7.06 -13.44
C ILE A 531 12.33 -6.45 -13.70
N ASN A 532 12.60 -5.32 -13.03
CA ASN A 532 13.94 -4.77 -12.95
C ASN A 532 14.76 -5.47 -11.83
N ASP A 533 15.99 -5.03 -11.61
CA ASP A 533 16.92 -5.61 -10.64
C ASP A 533 16.58 -5.40 -9.16
N VAL A 534 15.52 -4.67 -8.86
CA VAL A 534 14.94 -4.53 -7.50
C VAL A 534 13.54 -5.15 -7.39
N GLY A 535 13.17 -6.04 -8.34
CA GLY A 535 11.89 -6.72 -8.34
C GLY A 535 10.69 -5.86 -8.77
N ALA A 536 10.91 -4.61 -9.22
CA ALA A 536 9.82 -3.77 -9.71
C ALA A 536 9.45 -4.11 -11.15
N TYR A 537 8.15 -4.20 -11.44
CA TYR A 537 7.67 -4.55 -12.78
C TYR A 537 7.93 -3.44 -13.78
N THR A 538 8.48 -3.82 -14.94
CA THR A 538 8.66 -2.91 -16.08
C THR A 538 7.36 -2.73 -16.87
N ARG A 539 7.21 -1.58 -17.54
CA ARG A 539 5.97 -1.21 -18.23
C ARG A 539 6.23 -0.55 -19.58
N GLN A 540 5.22 -0.63 -20.47
CA GLN A 540 5.20 0.06 -21.75
C GLN A 540 3.81 0.63 -22.06
N ASN A 541 3.72 1.74 -22.81
CA ASN A 541 2.44 2.30 -23.22
C ASN A 541 1.80 1.43 -24.32
N ILE A 542 0.49 1.20 -24.16
CA ILE A 542 -0.37 0.63 -25.19
C ILE A 542 -1.50 1.58 -25.57
N PRO A 543 -1.93 1.58 -26.86
CA PRO A 543 -2.95 2.53 -27.29
C PRO A 543 -4.28 2.39 -26.57
N GLN A 544 -4.76 1.15 -26.35
CA GLN A 544 -6.09 0.89 -25.76
C GLN A 544 -6.10 -0.36 -24.89
N SER A 545 -6.73 -0.23 -23.74
CA SER A 545 -7.10 -1.33 -22.87
C SER A 545 -8.37 -1.01 -22.11
N TYR A 546 -8.99 -2.00 -21.50
CA TYR A 546 -10.13 -1.78 -20.61
C TYR A 546 -10.20 -2.80 -19.49
N ARG A 547 -10.83 -2.39 -18.40
CA ARG A 547 -11.26 -3.23 -17.29
C ARG A 547 -12.75 -3.02 -17.10
N MET A 548 -13.54 -4.07 -17.08
CA MET A 548 -14.98 -3.99 -16.82
C MET A 548 -15.42 -5.15 -15.96
N GLY A 549 -16.41 -4.94 -15.12
CA GLY A 549 -16.86 -6.01 -14.25
C GLY A 549 -18.10 -5.69 -13.44
N ILE A 550 -18.48 -6.71 -12.67
CA ILE A 550 -19.59 -6.68 -11.72
C ILE A 550 -19.03 -7.07 -10.36
N GLU A 551 -19.29 -6.25 -9.36
CA GLU A 551 -18.98 -6.55 -7.95
C GLU A 551 -20.29 -6.70 -7.18
N LEU A 552 -20.49 -7.86 -6.58
CA LEU A 552 -21.59 -8.14 -5.67
C LEU A 552 -21.02 -8.24 -4.26
N GLU A 553 -21.59 -7.53 -3.32
CA GLU A 553 -21.21 -7.63 -1.92
C GLU A 553 -22.45 -7.68 -1.02
N GLY A 554 -22.36 -8.43 0.07
CA GLY A 554 -23.49 -8.56 0.95
C GLY A 554 -23.15 -9.07 2.35
N SER A 555 -24.08 -8.86 3.27
CA SER A 555 -24.06 -9.52 4.57
C SER A 555 -25.48 -9.75 5.07
N TRP A 556 -25.66 -10.87 5.76
CA TRP A 556 -26.95 -11.31 6.29
C TRP A 556 -26.77 -11.88 7.71
N ASN A 557 -27.47 -11.32 8.66
CA ASN A 557 -27.61 -11.89 10.01
C ASN A 557 -28.72 -12.94 9.96
N VAL A 558 -28.33 -14.20 9.67
CA VAL A 558 -29.25 -15.35 9.55
C VAL A 558 -29.90 -15.65 10.90
N HIS A 559 -29.10 -15.57 11.96
CA HIS A 559 -29.50 -15.73 13.33
C HIS A 559 -28.81 -14.68 14.21
N ARG A 560 -29.23 -14.53 15.46
CA ARG A 560 -28.56 -13.60 16.42
C ARG A 560 -27.09 -13.92 16.63
N THR A 561 -26.70 -15.17 16.48
CA THR A 561 -25.35 -15.70 16.67
C THR A 561 -24.64 -16.03 15.36
N ILE A 562 -25.32 -15.96 14.19
CA ILE A 562 -24.75 -16.36 12.90
C ILE A 562 -24.91 -15.23 11.89
N ARG A 563 -23.79 -14.80 11.34
CA ARG A 563 -23.73 -13.83 10.24
C ARG A 563 -22.97 -14.41 9.06
N LEU A 564 -23.55 -14.27 7.88
CA LEU A 564 -22.89 -14.51 6.60
C LEU A 564 -22.51 -13.16 5.98
N ALA A 565 -21.32 -13.07 5.44
CA ALA A 565 -20.88 -11.92 4.65
C ALA A 565 -20.02 -12.41 3.50
N GLY A 566 -19.96 -11.64 2.43
CA GLY A 566 -19.09 -11.99 1.31
C GLY A 566 -19.21 -11.04 0.15
N ASN A 567 -18.35 -11.27 -0.83
CA ASN A 567 -18.37 -10.58 -2.10
C ASN A 567 -17.88 -11.47 -3.23
N VAL A 568 -18.32 -11.13 -4.43
CA VAL A 568 -17.87 -11.73 -5.69
C VAL A 568 -17.59 -10.60 -6.66
N ALA A 569 -16.39 -10.57 -7.22
CA ALA A 569 -16.00 -9.69 -8.30
C ALA A 569 -15.74 -10.53 -9.56
N TRP A 570 -16.52 -10.30 -10.59
CA TRP A 570 -16.27 -10.83 -11.92
C TRP A 570 -15.81 -9.71 -12.84
N SER A 571 -14.74 -9.93 -13.60
CA SER A 571 -14.16 -8.90 -14.44
C SER A 571 -13.63 -9.44 -15.78
N ARG A 572 -13.60 -8.58 -16.77
CA ARG A 572 -12.86 -8.77 -18.02
C ARG A 572 -11.86 -7.65 -18.20
N ASN A 573 -10.59 -8.01 -18.21
CA ASN A 573 -9.45 -7.10 -18.28
C ASN A 573 -8.69 -7.41 -19.57
N ARG A 574 -8.73 -6.51 -20.55
CA ARG A 574 -8.21 -6.79 -21.91
C ARG A 574 -7.34 -5.64 -22.42
N VAL A 575 -6.32 -6.02 -23.15
CA VAL A 575 -5.54 -5.13 -24.01
C VAL A 575 -5.89 -5.40 -25.49
N ARG A 576 -5.84 -4.35 -26.31
CA ARG A 576 -6.03 -4.43 -27.75
C ARG A 576 -4.74 -4.06 -28.47
N ASN A 577 -4.48 -4.75 -29.58
CA ASN A 577 -3.32 -4.47 -30.43
C ASN A 577 -2.00 -4.47 -29.64
N PHE A 578 -1.80 -5.51 -28.84
CA PHE A 578 -0.57 -5.70 -28.07
C PHE A 578 0.52 -6.30 -28.95
N THR A 579 1.72 -5.72 -28.87
CA THR A 579 2.92 -6.29 -29.51
C THR A 579 3.88 -6.73 -28.41
N GLU A 580 4.18 -8.02 -28.39
CA GLU A 580 5.25 -8.61 -27.59
C GLU A 580 6.57 -8.45 -28.32
N PHE A 581 7.62 -8.05 -27.62
CA PHE A 581 8.99 -7.99 -28.10
C PHE A 581 9.79 -9.09 -27.42
N LEU A 582 10.42 -9.95 -28.21
CA LEU A 582 11.20 -11.10 -27.76
C LEU A 582 12.64 -10.90 -28.21
N ASP A 583 13.57 -10.86 -27.29
CA ASP A 583 14.99 -10.79 -27.61
C ASP A 583 15.41 -12.05 -28.38
N ASP A 584 16.14 -11.86 -29.49
CA ASP A 584 16.64 -12.95 -30.37
C ASP A 584 18.16 -13.05 -30.18
N TYR A 585 18.58 -13.95 -29.32
CA TYR A 585 20.00 -14.17 -29.04
C TYR A 585 20.72 -14.95 -30.16
N ASP A 586 19.98 -15.59 -31.05
CA ASP A 586 20.57 -16.33 -32.17
C ASP A 586 20.94 -15.41 -33.35
N ASN A 587 20.08 -14.41 -33.65
CA ASN A 587 20.25 -13.51 -34.80
C ASN A 587 20.49 -12.04 -34.37
N GLY A 588 20.35 -11.73 -33.09
CA GLY A 588 20.38 -10.38 -32.58
C GLY A 588 19.08 -9.59 -32.82
N GLY A 589 18.88 -8.54 -32.03
CA GLY A 589 17.69 -7.70 -32.09
C GLY A 589 16.46 -8.32 -31.44
N GLN A 590 15.26 -7.96 -31.92
CA GLN A 590 14.00 -8.40 -31.33
C GLN A 590 13.01 -8.91 -32.37
N LEU A 591 12.38 -10.06 -32.08
CA LEU A 591 11.23 -10.57 -32.80
C LEU A 591 9.94 -9.91 -32.23
N LYS A 592 8.97 -9.66 -33.13
CA LYS A 592 7.69 -9.06 -32.78
C LYS A 592 6.55 -10.03 -32.98
N ARG A 593 5.74 -10.24 -31.96
CA ARG A 593 4.48 -11.00 -32.03
C ARG A 593 3.30 -10.09 -31.75
N PHE A 594 2.31 -10.13 -32.63
CA PHE A 594 1.13 -9.29 -32.54
C PHE A 594 -0.06 -10.06 -31.98
N TYR A 595 -0.77 -9.46 -31.02
CA TYR A 595 -2.00 -9.97 -30.41
C TYR A 595 -3.11 -8.95 -30.60
N ASN A 596 -4.15 -9.29 -31.37
CA ASN A 596 -5.29 -8.39 -31.58
C ASN A 596 -6.03 -8.09 -30.28
N ARG A 597 -6.20 -9.12 -29.42
CA ARG A 597 -6.85 -8.98 -28.10
C ARG A 597 -6.31 -10.04 -27.14
N SER A 598 -5.85 -9.59 -25.97
CA SER A 598 -5.34 -10.48 -24.92
C SER A 598 -5.71 -10.02 -23.53
N ASN A 599 -5.42 -10.82 -22.51
CA ASN A 599 -5.64 -10.48 -21.09
C ASN A 599 -4.59 -9.51 -20.60
N LEU A 600 -4.98 -8.62 -19.69
CA LEU A 600 -4.02 -7.82 -18.93
C LEU A 600 -3.36 -8.70 -17.85
N ALA A 601 -2.06 -8.55 -17.69
CA ALA A 601 -1.28 -9.25 -16.69
C ALA A 601 -1.84 -9.06 -15.27
N LEU A 602 -1.70 -10.10 -14.44
CA LEU A 602 -2.04 -10.13 -13.03
C LEU A 602 -3.46 -9.61 -12.70
N SER A 603 -4.40 -9.89 -13.60
CA SER A 603 -5.77 -9.41 -13.53
C SER A 603 -6.76 -10.59 -13.62
N PRO A 604 -7.08 -11.26 -12.50
CA PRO A 604 -7.95 -12.43 -12.48
C PRO A 604 -9.37 -12.07 -12.89
N GLU A 605 -10.07 -13.00 -13.57
CA GLU A 605 -11.47 -12.79 -13.97
C GLU A 605 -12.45 -12.92 -12.81
N TRP A 606 -12.12 -13.76 -11.81
CA TRP A 606 -12.94 -13.98 -10.62
C TRP A 606 -12.12 -13.81 -9.35
N VAL A 607 -12.65 -13.02 -8.42
CA VAL A 607 -12.18 -12.92 -7.04
C VAL A 607 -13.41 -12.98 -6.14
N SER A 608 -13.43 -13.91 -5.20
CA SER A 608 -14.56 -14.03 -4.26
C SER A 608 -14.10 -14.27 -2.84
N ASN A 609 -14.85 -13.75 -1.90
CA ASN A 609 -14.63 -13.93 -0.47
C ASN A 609 -15.95 -14.28 0.21
N GLY A 610 -15.92 -15.27 1.12
CA GLY A 610 -17.02 -15.65 1.98
C GLY A 610 -16.58 -15.63 3.45
N ILE A 611 -17.40 -15.10 4.33
CA ILE A 611 -17.13 -15.03 5.78
C ILE A 611 -18.36 -15.54 6.51
N LEU A 612 -18.19 -16.65 7.23
CA LEU A 612 -19.15 -17.14 8.20
C LEU A 612 -18.68 -16.73 9.59
N SER A 613 -19.44 -15.88 10.27
CA SER A 613 -19.18 -15.49 11.66
C SER A 613 -20.17 -16.17 12.58
N TRP A 614 -19.67 -16.83 13.62
CA TRP A 614 -20.46 -17.51 14.66
C TRP A 614 -20.07 -16.95 16.04
N THR A 615 -21.07 -16.45 16.79
CA THR A 615 -20.91 -15.88 18.12
C THR A 615 -21.66 -16.78 19.13
N PRO A 616 -21.06 -17.93 19.56
CA PRO A 616 -21.74 -18.91 20.41
C PRO A 616 -22.06 -18.38 21.80
N LEU A 617 -21.20 -17.50 22.32
CA LEU A 617 -21.38 -16.88 23.64
C LEU A 617 -20.88 -15.44 23.61
N LYS A 618 -21.25 -14.64 24.63
CA LYS A 618 -20.84 -13.24 24.73
C LYS A 618 -19.31 -13.13 24.80
N GLY A 619 -18.75 -12.32 23.91
CA GLY A 619 -17.32 -12.08 23.83
C GLY A 619 -16.55 -13.03 22.93
N LEU A 620 -17.10 -14.19 22.52
CA LEU A 620 -16.45 -15.13 21.61
C LEU A 620 -17.05 -15.05 20.21
N GLU A 621 -16.20 -14.78 19.22
CA GLU A 621 -16.54 -14.83 17.79
C GLU A 621 -15.58 -15.77 17.06
N CYS A 622 -16.13 -16.70 16.28
CA CYS A 622 -15.39 -17.56 15.38
C CYS A 622 -15.72 -17.17 13.94
N GLN A 623 -14.72 -16.94 13.11
CA GLN A 623 -14.92 -16.63 11.68
C GLN A 623 -14.22 -17.68 10.81
N TRP A 624 -14.98 -18.27 9.89
CA TRP A 624 -14.44 -19.02 8.77
C TRP A 624 -14.41 -18.11 7.55
N ILE A 625 -13.21 -17.91 6.98
CA ILE A 625 -12.97 -16.99 5.88
C ILE A 625 -12.50 -17.83 4.69
N SER A 626 -13.20 -17.72 3.58
CA SER A 626 -12.95 -18.44 2.34
C SER A 626 -12.59 -17.43 1.24
N GLN A 627 -11.48 -17.61 0.55
CA GLN A 627 -11.03 -16.75 -0.53
C GLN A 627 -10.70 -17.57 -1.77
N PHE A 628 -11.31 -17.21 -2.89
CA PHE A 628 -11.02 -17.77 -4.21
C PHE A 628 -10.50 -16.69 -5.15
N VAL A 629 -9.42 -17.00 -5.86
CA VAL A 629 -8.85 -16.18 -6.94
C VAL A 629 -8.64 -17.05 -8.16
N ASN A 630 -9.15 -16.63 -9.29
CA ASN A 630 -9.01 -17.34 -10.56
C ASN A 630 -7.61 -17.15 -11.15
N ARG A 631 -7.31 -17.88 -12.22
CA ARG A 631 -6.06 -17.79 -13.01
C ARG A 631 -5.68 -16.34 -13.30
N GLN A 632 -4.39 -16.05 -13.19
CA GLN A 632 -3.80 -14.78 -13.56
C GLN A 632 -2.68 -15.02 -14.57
N TYR A 633 -2.60 -14.23 -15.62
CA TYR A 633 -1.48 -14.29 -16.55
C TYR A 633 -0.32 -13.43 -16.06
N LEU A 634 0.91 -13.89 -16.25
CA LEU A 634 2.12 -13.17 -15.82
C LEU A 634 2.45 -12.03 -16.77
N ASP A 635 2.05 -12.13 -18.03
CA ASP A 635 2.20 -11.11 -19.08
C ASP A 635 0.88 -10.83 -19.82
N ASN A 636 0.95 -10.06 -20.91
CA ASN A 636 -0.24 -9.67 -21.67
C ASN A 636 -0.46 -10.54 -22.93
N THR A 637 0.10 -11.73 -23.02
CA THR A 637 -0.06 -12.63 -24.18
C THR A 637 -1.28 -13.52 -24.08
N SER A 638 -1.80 -13.76 -22.86
CA SER A 638 -2.81 -14.79 -22.57
C SER A 638 -2.30 -16.22 -22.71
N ASP A 639 -1.01 -16.44 -22.68
CA ASP A 639 -0.44 -17.76 -22.72
C ASP A 639 -0.63 -18.47 -21.36
N ARG A 640 -1.21 -19.67 -21.39
CA ARG A 640 -1.45 -20.44 -20.17
C ARG A 640 -0.16 -20.94 -19.51
N SER A 641 0.89 -21.16 -20.27
CA SER A 641 2.19 -21.53 -19.75
C SER A 641 2.83 -20.40 -18.92
N ARG A 642 2.38 -19.15 -19.13
CA ARG A 642 2.84 -17.95 -18.41
C ARG A 642 1.74 -17.46 -17.48
N SER A 643 1.35 -18.30 -16.51
CA SER A 643 0.21 -17.96 -15.63
C SER A 643 0.38 -18.52 -14.23
N LEU A 644 -0.33 -17.90 -13.30
CA LEU A 644 -0.55 -18.38 -11.94
C LEU A 644 -1.83 -19.20 -11.90
N ASP A 645 -1.81 -20.35 -11.24
CA ASP A 645 -2.98 -21.20 -11.11
C ASP A 645 -4.05 -20.61 -10.19
N PRO A 646 -5.32 -20.97 -10.40
CA PRO A 646 -6.38 -20.60 -9.48
C PRO A 646 -6.13 -21.20 -8.09
N TYR A 647 -6.52 -20.46 -7.06
CA TYR A 647 -6.43 -20.97 -5.70
C TYR A 647 -7.67 -20.67 -4.86
N TRP A 648 -7.91 -21.55 -3.89
CA TRP A 648 -9.03 -21.45 -2.94
C TRP A 648 -8.51 -21.71 -1.54
N VAL A 649 -8.35 -20.66 -0.74
CA VAL A 649 -7.73 -20.68 0.58
C VAL A 649 -8.78 -20.46 1.67
N GLN A 650 -8.66 -21.19 2.76
CA GLN A 650 -9.52 -21.13 3.93
C GLN A 650 -8.73 -20.66 5.14
N ASN A 651 -9.26 -19.69 5.88
CA ASN A 651 -8.68 -19.19 7.12
C ASN A 651 -9.69 -19.26 8.25
N LEU A 652 -9.21 -19.50 9.47
CA LEU A 652 -9.99 -19.49 10.70
C LEU A 652 -9.50 -18.34 11.60
N LEU A 653 -10.43 -17.53 12.10
CA LEU A 653 -10.16 -16.51 13.10
C LEU A 653 -11.04 -16.74 14.31
N ILE A 654 -10.42 -16.80 15.50
CA ILE A 654 -11.11 -16.87 16.79
C ILE A 654 -10.75 -15.61 17.58
N ASP A 655 -11.75 -14.89 18.03
CA ASP A 655 -11.65 -13.64 18.79
C ASP A 655 -12.44 -13.80 20.09
N TYR A 656 -11.74 -13.84 21.22
CA TYR A 656 -12.35 -13.97 22.52
C TYR A 656 -11.99 -12.80 23.42
N THR A 657 -12.98 -11.97 23.74
CA THR A 657 -12.83 -10.82 24.64
C THR A 657 -13.45 -11.16 25.98
N ILE A 658 -12.63 -11.18 27.04
CA ILE A 658 -12.98 -11.42 28.42
C ILE A 658 -13.08 -10.05 29.11
N PRO A 659 -14.30 -9.61 29.47
CA PRO A 659 -14.46 -8.35 30.20
C PRO A 659 -13.91 -8.47 31.62
N MET A 660 -13.27 -7.43 32.09
CA MET A 660 -12.74 -7.29 33.45
C MET A 660 -13.42 -6.08 34.15
N PRO A 661 -13.36 -5.99 35.45
CA PRO A 661 -13.87 -4.81 36.18
C PRO A 661 -13.23 -3.49 35.69
N LYS A 662 -13.97 -2.37 35.84
CA LYS A 662 -13.53 -1.01 35.50
C LYS A 662 -13.19 -0.81 34.03
N GLU A 663 -14.02 -1.35 33.12
CA GLU A 663 -13.90 -1.21 31.66
C GLU A 663 -12.62 -1.80 31.07
N LYS A 664 -11.89 -2.63 31.84
CA LYS A 664 -10.73 -3.37 31.36
C LYS A 664 -11.13 -4.63 30.62
N SER A 665 -10.24 -5.13 29.77
CA SER A 665 -10.49 -6.41 29.08
C SER A 665 -9.18 -7.12 28.74
N VAL A 666 -9.28 -8.45 28.63
CA VAL A 666 -8.29 -9.29 27.99
C VAL A 666 -8.91 -9.88 26.74
N ARG A 667 -8.26 -9.71 25.62
CA ARG A 667 -8.68 -10.23 24.32
C ARG A 667 -7.65 -11.23 23.81
N ILE A 668 -8.11 -12.41 23.43
CA ILE A 668 -7.31 -13.48 22.87
C ILE A 668 -7.73 -13.63 21.40
N LEU A 669 -6.77 -13.55 20.50
CA LEU A 669 -6.96 -13.71 19.07
C LEU A 669 -6.15 -14.93 18.61
N LEU A 670 -6.77 -15.81 17.83
CA LEU A 670 -6.10 -16.90 17.14
C LEU A 670 -6.48 -16.86 15.67
N GLN A 671 -5.51 -16.74 14.80
CA GLN A 671 -5.68 -16.82 13.36
C GLN A 671 -4.90 -18.02 12.82
N VAL A 672 -5.61 -18.91 12.13
CA VAL A 672 -5.01 -20.01 11.38
C VAL A 672 -5.23 -19.72 9.91
N ASN A 673 -4.16 -19.47 9.19
CA ASN A 673 -4.17 -19.21 7.75
C ASN A 673 -4.03 -20.52 7.00
N ASN A 674 -4.67 -20.59 5.83
CA ASN A 674 -4.57 -21.71 4.91
C ASN A 674 -4.82 -23.06 5.60
N VAL A 675 -5.95 -23.18 6.27
CA VAL A 675 -6.32 -24.37 7.07
C VAL A 675 -6.32 -25.65 6.22
N THR A 676 -6.61 -25.54 4.94
CA THR A 676 -6.63 -26.64 3.97
C THR A 676 -5.25 -26.97 3.39
N ASN A 677 -4.21 -26.24 3.80
CA ASN A 677 -2.82 -26.41 3.38
C ASN A 677 -2.62 -26.40 1.85
N VAL A 678 -3.36 -25.55 1.15
CA VAL A 678 -3.25 -25.38 -0.31
C VAL A 678 -1.88 -24.77 -0.66
N ARG A 679 -1.22 -25.29 -1.69
CA ARG A 679 -0.03 -24.68 -2.29
C ARG A 679 -0.50 -23.68 -3.34
N TYR A 680 -0.07 -22.42 -3.25
CA TYR A 680 -0.50 -21.38 -4.16
C TYR A 680 0.49 -20.23 -4.25
N GLU A 681 0.45 -19.54 -5.41
CA GLU A 681 1.30 -18.41 -5.78
C GLU A 681 0.42 -17.25 -6.25
N PRO A 682 0.22 -16.21 -5.43
CA PRO A 682 -0.62 -15.05 -5.81
C PRO A 682 0.11 -14.04 -6.68
N ASN A 683 1.41 -14.19 -6.89
CA ASN A 683 2.27 -13.30 -7.64
C ASN A 683 3.36 -14.07 -8.39
N GLY A 684 3.87 -13.46 -9.46
CA GLY A 684 4.94 -14.00 -10.28
C GLY A 684 5.31 -13.03 -11.41
N TYR A 685 6.33 -13.39 -12.16
CA TYR A 685 6.75 -12.69 -13.36
C TYR A 685 7.29 -13.67 -14.38
N THR A 686 7.45 -13.25 -15.62
CA THR A 686 7.93 -14.08 -16.73
C THR A 686 8.75 -13.25 -17.71
N PHE A 687 9.69 -13.85 -18.35
CA PHE A 687 10.35 -13.32 -19.55
C PHE A 687 10.60 -14.45 -20.56
N SER A 688 10.66 -14.05 -21.82
CA SER A 688 10.84 -14.99 -22.91
C SER A 688 11.79 -14.42 -23.94
N TYR A 689 12.55 -15.30 -24.55
CA TYR A 689 13.56 -14.97 -25.55
C TYR A 689 13.77 -16.14 -26.52
N PHE A 690 14.35 -15.87 -27.67
CA PHE A 690 14.80 -16.88 -28.60
C PHE A 690 16.25 -17.24 -28.35
N TYR A 691 16.50 -18.54 -28.19
CA TYR A 691 17.84 -19.07 -27.99
C TYR A 691 17.89 -20.54 -28.48
N GLY A 692 18.93 -20.92 -29.29
CA GLY A 692 19.07 -22.25 -29.83
C GLY A 692 17.93 -22.64 -30.79
N GLY A 693 17.44 -21.71 -31.60
CA GLY A 693 16.35 -21.89 -32.56
C GLY A 693 14.95 -22.07 -31.95
N ARG A 694 14.78 -21.84 -30.66
CA ARG A 694 13.49 -22.05 -29.97
C ARG A 694 13.15 -20.88 -29.04
N LEU A 695 11.85 -20.73 -28.81
CA LEU A 695 11.35 -19.83 -27.75
C LEU A 695 11.60 -20.48 -26.40
N THR A 696 12.37 -19.80 -25.58
CA THR A 696 12.58 -20.13 -24.15
C THR A 696 11.74 -19.19 -23.31
N THR A 697 11.04 -19.73 -22.31
CA THR A 697 10.23 -18.97 -21.35
C THR A 697 10.69 -19.34 -19.95
N GLU A 698 10.93 -18.34 -19.14
CA GLU A 698 11.29 -18.49 -17.73
C GLU A 698 10.23 -17.84 -16.87
N ASN A 699 9.60 -18.65 -16.02
CA ASN A 699 8.58 -18.23 -15.07
C ASN A 699 9.16 -18.24 -13.66
N PHE A 700 8.82 -17.19 -12.90
CA PHE A 700 9.18 -17.07 -11.49
C PHE A 700 7.96 -16.78 -10.65
N TYR A 701 7.90 -17.39 -9.48
CA TYR A 701 6.73 -17.40 -8.62
C TYR A 701 7.05 -16.95 -7.20
N PHE A 702 6.05 -16.39 -6.51
CA PHE A 702 6.15 -16.00 -5.10
C PHE A 702 5.21 -16.89 -4.26
N PRO A 703 5.70 -18.03 -3.75
CA PRO A 703 4.88 -18.96 -3.00
C PRO A 703 4.46 -18.42 -1.66
N MET A 704 3.20 -18.67 -1.32
CA MET A 704 2.70 -18.43 0.03
C MET A 704 2.85 -19.66 0.90
N ALA A 705 2.93 -19.41 2.21
CA ALA A 705 3.02 -20.46 3.23
C ALA A 705 1.80 -21.40 3.18
N GLY A 706 2.03 -22.66 3.48
CA GLY A 706 1.00 -23.62 3.81
C GLY A 706 0.28 -23.25 5.09
N ILE A 707 -0.30 -24.23 5.79
CA ILE A 707 -0.97 -23.99 7.08
C ILE A 707 0.00 -23.31 8.06
N ASN A 708 -0.44 -22.20 8.64
CA ASN A 708 0.33 -21.45 9.63
C ASN A 708 -0.62 -20.74 10.60
N ALA A 709 -0.13 -20.43 11.79
CA ALA A 709 -0.97 -19.84 12.82
C ALA A 709 -0.26 -18.69 13.55
N THR A 710 -1.06 -17.74 14.03
CA THR A 710 -0.63 -16.65 14.91
C THR A 710 -1.64 -16.47 16.03
N MET A 711 -1.15 -16.39 17.25
CA MET A 711 -1.93 -16.11 18.46
C MET A 711 -1.52 -14.76 19.03
N GLY A 712 -2.50 -13.94 19.41
CA GLY A 712 -2.31 -12.65 20.05
C GLY A 712 -3.04 -12.53 21.37
N VAL A 713 -2.45 -11.82 22.31
CA VAL A 713 -3.09 -11.40 23.55
C VAL A 713 -3.02 -9.89 23.65
N GLN A 714 -4.17 -9.27 23.85
CA GLN A 714 -4.30 -7.82 24.06
C GLN A 714 -4.91 -7.56 25.45
N ILE A 715 -4.27 -6.70 26.21
CA ILE A 715 -4.73 -6.26 27.52
C ILE A 715 -5.09 -4.79 27.42
N GLU A 716 -6.32 -4.45 27.76
CA GLU A 716 -6.81 -3.07 27.89
C GLU A 716 -6.98 -2.71 29.38
N LEU A 717 -6.35 -1.57 29.77
CA LEU A 717 -6.24 -1.14 31.16
C LEU A 717 -6.90 0.22 31.39
#